data_e80ba7c00e300b24d4dd781717e061a1
#
_entry.id   e80ba7c00e300b24d4dd781717e061a1
#
_cell.length_a   1.000
_cell.length_b   1.000
_cell.length_c   1.000
_cell.angle_alpha   90.00
_cell.angle_beta   90.00
_cell.angle_gamma   90.00
#
_symmetry.space_group_name_H-M   'P 1'
#
loop_
_entity.id
_entity.type
_entity.pdbx_description
1 polymer ?
#
loop_
_entity_poly.entity_id
_entity_poly.type
_entity_poly.pdbx_seq_one_letter_code
_entity_poly.pdbx_strand_id
1 'polypeptide(L)'
;MKMTSRPAGACARLPVALGLAVAASLAHAAPADEARTLDTMVVTAAAPSSPLHWVTDPRLPRQPVPASDGADYLKTVPGFSAIRNGGTNGDPVLRGMFGSRLNILSNDGNLIGACPSRMDNPLSYIAPESFDRLTIIKGPQSVRWGAGASAGTVRFERDTPRFDEPGLRADASALVGSRNRNDQVLDLTLGNPTGYVRASGNRSEADDYKDGHGDVVPSKWRKWNGDVAIGWTPDADTLLEISAGAGDAIARYAGRGMDGAAFERTSYAARFEKRNLPGAWDTLQANVYYNEADHVMDNYTLRTPNPNSMMPMPMPMASNVDRRTQGGRVSSEWHWQDVQLVAGVDGEDSRHRGRMGMGRDTYRQAAWETDAKFRRYGVFTELTLGAGTDQRWISGLRIDRASVRDERQSIRGMMGNRPNPTAGQRRKEWLGSGFLRYEQDLADGLTWYAGLGHSERMPDYWELFSPNHGPAGAVNAFTGVQPERTTQLDVGLQYKGPRVQAWVSAYAGQIQDYILFTYHGSGMMGMSQARNVDARIAGAEAGLEVSLAGQWKLGGTLAYAWGGNRDQQRPLPQMPPLEARLSANWEGQRWSAGALLRAVTHQHRVAEGQGNVVAQDLGPSAGFATFALNAAYRFSSQLQLSAGVDNLFDRAYSEHLNLAGSADFGFPADPERINEPGRSLWMKVNYRY
;
A
#
# COMPACT_ATOMS: atom_id res chain seq x y z
N MET A 1 -6.79 21.68 -40.37
CA MET A 1 -8.02 21.49 -39.60
C MET A 1 -7.70 21.94 -38.17
N LYS A 2 -8.20 23.12 -37.77
CA LYS A 2 -7.87 23.78 -36.52
C LYS A 2 -8.51 23.06 -35.35
N MET A 3 -7.74 22.46 -34.46
CA MET A 3 -8.21 22.01 -33.13
C MET A 3 -7.98 23.15 -32.13
N THR A 4 -9.08 23.67 -31.65
CA THR A 4 -9.16 24.73 -30.64
C THR A 4 -8.70 24.21 -29.29
N SER A 5 -7.79 24.98 -28.66
CA SER A 5 -7.40 24.84 -27.26
C SER A 5 -8.62 24.98 -26.34
N ARG A 6 -8.90 23.98 -25.54
CA ARG A 6 -9.86 24.09 -24.43
C ARG A 6 -9.20 24.87 -23.29
N PRO A 7 -9.85 25.88 -22.70
CA PRO A 7 -9.38 26.54 -21.50
C PRO A 7 -9.49 25.60 -20.29
N ALA A 8 -8.56 25.70 -19.36
CA ALA A 8 -8.60 25.03 -18.07
C ALA A 8 -9.90 25.38 -17.35
N GLY A 9 -10.82 24.42 -17.25
CA GLY A 9 -12.09 24.59 -16.59
C GLY A 9 -11.90 24.91 -15.13
N ALA A 10 -12.43 26.05 -14.69
CA ALA A 10 -12.61 26.39 -13.30
C ALA A 10 -13.54 25.34 -12.67
N CYS A 11 -12.98 24.40 -11.92
CA CYS A 11 -13.77 23.49 -11.07
C CYS A 11 -14.49 24.31 -10.03
N ALA A 12 -15.80 24.45 -10.18
CA ALA A 12 -16.69 25.07 -9.24
C ALA A 12 -16.49 24.46 -7.84
N ARG A 13 -16.24 25.30 -6.86
CA ARG A 13 -16.29 24.94 -5.43
C ARG A 13 -17.76 24.63 -5.13
N LEU A 14 -18.15 23.34 -5.13
CA LEU A 14 -19.45 22.94 -4.55
C LEU A 14 -19.33 23.15 -3.03
N PRO A 15 -20.24 23.91 -2.42
CA PRO A 15 -20.22 24.14 -0.99
C PRO A 15 -20.58 22.86 -0.23
N VAL A 16 -19.94 22.67 0.94
CA VAL A 16 -20.22 21.59 1.90
C VAL A 16 -21.71 21.43 2.26
N ALA A 17 -22.51 22.47 2.02
CA ALA A 17 -23.96 22.46 2.21
C ALA A 17 -24.72 21.45 1.34
N LEU A 18 -24.19 21.01 0.20
CA LEU A 18 -24.90 20.05 -0.67
C LEU A 18 -24.82 18.62 -0.11
N GLY A 19 -23.73 18.26 0.57
CA GLY A 19 -23.60 16.94 1.21
C GLY A 19 -24.55 16.74 2.40
N LEU A 20 -24.79 17.78 3.17
CA LEU A 20 -25.75 17.75 4.30
C LEU A 20 -27.20 17.78 3.84
N ALA A 21 -27.52 18.43 2.73
CA ALA A 21 -28.89 18.51 2.20
C ALA A 21 -29.35 17.17 1.57
N VAL A 22 -28.44 16.40 0.96
CA VAL A 22 -28.74 15.05 0.43
C VAL A 22 -28.99 14.05 1.55
N ALA A 23 -28.24 14.15 2.67
CA ALA A 23 -28.44 13.30 3.84
C ALA A 23 -29.79 13.52 4.55
N ALA A 24 -30.33 14.75 4.52
CA ALA A 24 -31.60 15.09 5.16
C ALA A 24 -32.84 14.61 4.38
N SER A 25 -32.74 14.45 3.05
CA SER A 25 -33.87 14.02 2.19
C SER A 25 -34.00 12.51 2.05
N LEU A 26 -32.97 11.71 2.41
CA LEU A 26 -32.98 10.26 2.34
C LEU A 26 -33.51 9.57 3.61
N ALA A 27 -33.86 10.32 4.65
CA ALA A 27 -34.25 9.77 5.95
C ALA A 27 -35.68 9.19 6.01
N HIS A 28 -36.43 9.03 4.91
CA HIS A 28 -37.86 8.73 4.95
C HIS A 28 -38.32 7.45 4.23
N ALA A 29 -37.49 6.46 4.00
CA ALA A 29 -38.01 5.15 3.56
C ALA A 29 -36.97 4.03 3.76
N ALA A 30 -37.18 3.19 4.75
CA ALA A 30 -36.61 1.83 4.75
C ALA A 30 -37.51 0.88 5.52
N PRO A 31 -37.88 -0.31 4.99
CA PRO A 31 -38.26 -1.46 5.76
C PRO A 31 -37.02 -2.05 6.45
N ALA A 32 -37.23 -2.69 7.61
CA ALA A 32 -36.19 -3.21 8.46
C ALA A 32 -35.57 -4.49 7.88
N ASP A 33 -34.58 -4.31 7.03
CA ASP A 33 -33.51 -5.30 6.84
C ASP A 33 -32.44 -5.03 7.89
N GLU A 34 -31.70 -6.05 8.38
CA GLU A 34 -30.75 -5.91 9.49
C GLU A 34 -29.91 -4.66 9.31
N ALA A 35 -30.23 -3.62 10.08
CA ALA A 35 -29.62 -2.31 9.94
C ALA A 35 -28.11 -2.45 10.13
N ARG A 36 -27.35 -2.25 9.06
CA ARG A 36 -25.88 -2.24 9.12
C ARG A 36 -25.44 -1.18 10.12
N THR A 37 -25.15 -1.59 11.33
CA THR A 37 -24.75 -0.66 12.39
C THR A 37 -23.31 -0.18 12.20
N LEU A 38 -23.09 1.11 12.39
CA LEU A 38 -21.74 1.65 12.44
C LEU A 38 -21.05 1.23 13.74
N ASP A 39 -19.84 0.70 13.62
CA ASP A 39 -18.97 0.46 14.75
C ASP A 39 -18.56 1.79 15.39
N THR A 40 -18.55 1.85 16.72
CA THR A 40 -18.18 3.06 17.46
C THR A 40 -16.69 3.21 17.65
N MET A 41 -15.93 2.14 17.47
CA MET A 41 -14.52 2.12 17.82
C MET A 41 -13.61 2.71 16.74
N VAL A 42 -12.75 3.63 17.15
CA VAL A 42 -11.64 4.12 16.31
C VAL A 42 -10.49 3.10 16.39
N VAL A 43 -10.05 2.60 15.25
CA VAL A 43 -8.97 1.61 15.18
C VAL A 43 -7.62 2.30 15.44
N THR A 44 -6.96 1.90 16.51
CA THR A 44 -5.61 2.36 16.87
C THR A 44 -4.51 1.37 16.46
N ALA A 45 -4.85 0.08 16.43
CA ALA A 45 -4.04 -1.01 15.88
C ALA A 45 -4.95 -2.14 15.43
N ALA A 46 -4.64 -2.75 14.28
CA ALA A 46 -5.36 -3.93 13.80
C ALA A 46 -4.84 -5.21 14.49
N ALA A 47 -5.74 -6.14 14.81
CA ALA A 47 -5.40 -7.47 15.33
C ALA A 47 -5.48 -8.54 14.22
N PRO A 48 -4.75 -9.66 14.34
CA PRO A 48 -4.83 -10.75 13.38
C PRO A 48 -6.19 -11.48 13.49
N SER A 49 -6.80 -11.74 12.34
CA SER A 49 -8.03 -12.54 12.22
C SER A 49 -7.78 -14.04 12.39
N SER A 50 -6.62 -14.50 11.91
CA SER A 50 -6.09 -15.87 12.05
C SER A 50 -4.56 -15.84 11.97
N PRO A 51 -3.84 -16.96 12.16
CA PRO A 51 -2.39 -16.99 12.05
C PRO A 51 -1.87 -16.34 10.78
N LEU A 52 -1.03 -15.32 10.92
CA LEU A 52 -0.40 -14.52 9.82
C LEU A 52 -1.36 -13.76 8.90
N HIS A 53 -2.66 -13.76 9.20
CA HIS A 53 -3.69 -13.06 8.44
C HIS A 53 -4.31 -11.92 9.25
N TRP A 54 -4.41 -10.75 8.64
CA TRP A 54 -5.13 -9.58 9.15
C TRP A 54 -6.26 -9.25 8.17
N VAL A 55 -7.48 -9.19 8.67
CA VAL A 55 -8.64 -8.73 7.92
C VAL A 55 -9.27 -7.57 8.68
N THR A 56 -9.45 -6.44 8.02
CA THR A 56 -10.01 -5.25 8.66
C THR A 56 -10.88 -4.48 7.67
N ASP A 57 -11.94 -3.83 8.18
CA ASP A 57 -12.75 -2.88 7.39
C ASP A 57 -11.98 -1.56 7.24
N PRO A 58 -11.62 -1.14 6.02
CA PRO A 58 -10.90 0.09 5.79
C PRO A 58 -11.76 1.35 5.99
N ARG A 59 -13.07 1.26 6.10
CA ARG A 59 -13.99 2.38 6.35
C ARG A 59 -14.06 2.82 7.81
N LEU A 60 -13.60 1.95 8.72
CA LEU A 60 -13.54 2.29 10.14
C LEU A 60 -12.60 3.47 10.38
N PRO A 61 -12.99 4.45 11.21
CA PRO A 61 -12.12 5.54 11.61
C PRO A 61 -10.81 5.03 12.20
N ARG A 62 -9.69 5.68 11.90
CA ARG A 62 -8.36 5.28 12.40
C ARG A 62 -7.66 6.44 13.09
N GLN A 63 -6.81 6.10 14.06
CA GLN A 63 -5.97 7.06 14.75
C GLN A 63 -4.53 6.50 14.92
N PRO A 64 -3.48 7.27 14.57
CA PRO A 64 -3.53 8.60 13.93
C PRO A 64 -4.31 8.57 12.62
N VAL A 65 -4.93 9.69 12.24
CA VAL A 65 -5.66 9.77 10.96
C VAL A 65 -4.68 9.63 9.81
N PRO A 66 -4.78 8.56 9.00
CA PRO A 66 -3.87 8.34 7.89
C PRO A 66 -3.93 9.50 6.90
N ALA A 67 -2.82 9.80 6.23
CA ALA A 67 -2.88 10.49 4.95
C ALA A 67 -3.80 9.69 4.00
N SER A 68 -4.39 10.37 3.02
CA SER A 68 -5.30 9.69 2.08
C SER A 68 -4.53 8.80 1.09
N ASP A 69 -3.73 7.88 1.60
CA ASP A 69 -3.03 6.85 0.84
C ASP A 69 -2.96 5.53 1.63
N GLY A 70 -2.74 4.45 0.88
CA GLY A 70 -2.73 3.12 1.47
C GLY A 70 -1.53 2.86 2.37
N ALA A 71 -0.39 3.52 2.18
CA ALA A 71 0.80 3.24 2.97
C ALA A 71 0.66 3.75 4.41
N ASP A 72 0.16 4.97 4.56
CA ASP A 72 -0.07 5.54 5.88
C ASP A 72 -1.19 4.79 6.62
N TYR A 73 -2.17 4.29 5.85
CA TYR A 73 -3.24 3.43 6.36
C TYR A 73 -2.69 2.10 6.91
N LEU A 74 -1.75 1.46 6.18
CA LEU A 74 -1.12 0.20 6.60
C LEU A 74 -0.30 0.34 7.88
N LYS A 75 0.18 1.52 8.24
CA LYS A 75 0.89 1.78 9.50
C LYS A 75 0.07 1.45 10.75
N THR A 76 -1.26 1.31 10.64
CA THR A 76 -2.11 0.83 11.74
C THR A 76 -2.01 -0.69 11.97
N VAL A 77 -1.35 -1.42 11.08
CA VAL A 77 -1.07 -2.85 11.23
C VAL A 77 0.36 -3.03 11.75
N PRO A 78 0.59 -3.68 12.90
CA PRO A 78 1.92 -3.87 13.46
C PRO A 78 2.91 -4.43 12.43
N GLY A 79 4.16 -3.95 12.45
CA GLY A 79 5.21 -4.34 11.52
C GLY A 79 5.23 -3.56 10.19
N PHE A 80 4.20 -2.75 9.90
CA PHE A 80 4.24 -1.81 8.78
C PHE A 80 4.86 -0.47 9.17
N SER A 81 5.64 0.06 8.25
CA SER A 81 6.19 1.41 8.24
C SER A 81 6.02 1.99 6.83
N ALA A 82 6.41 3.25 6.61
CA ALA A 82 6.39 3.84 5.28
C ALA A 82 7.60 4.75 5.07
N ILE A 83 8.13 4.76 3.86
CA ILE A 83 9.14 5.74 3.43
C ILE A 83 8.37 6.96 2.93
N ARG A 84 8.48 8.10 3.61
CA ARG A 84 7.74 9.30 3.28
C ARG A 84 8.59 10.37 2.59
N ASN A 85 7.98 11.00 1.58
CA ASN A 85 8.55 12.12 0.81
C ASN A 85 7.90 13.46 1.17
N GLY A 86 6.75 13.45 1.83
CA GLY A 86 5.87 14.59 2.08
C GLY A 86 4.55 14.16 2.72
N GLY A 87 3.44 14.75 2.31
CA GLY A 87 2.13 14.57 2.94
C GLY A 87 1.37 13.31 2.54
N THR A 88 1.71 12.68 1.40
CA THR A 88 1.02 11.52 0.85
C THR A 88 1.97 10.66 0.00
N ASN A 89 1.49 9.52 -0.51
CA ASN A 89 2.20 8.60 -1.41
C ASN A 89 3.46 7.99 -0.78
N GLY A 90 3.43 7.72 0.53
CA GLY A 90 4.46 6.96 1.20
C GLY A 90 4.62 5.57 0.57
N ASP A 91 5.84 5.03 0.57
CA ASP A 91 6.08 3.67 0.09
C ASP A 91 6.02 2.67 1.24
N PRO A 92 5.17 1.63 1.18
CA PRO A 92 4.98 0.72 2.31
C PRO A 92 6.19 -0.16 2.53
N VAL A 93 6.49 -0.38 3.79
CA VAL A 93 7.56 -1.27 4.26
C VAL A 93 6.96 -2.22 5.29
N LEU A 94 7.09 -3.53 5.09
CA LEU A 94 6.67 -4.55 6.06
C LEU A 94 7.90 -5.27 6.58
N ARG A 95 8.11 -5.26 7.91
CA ARG A 95 9.24 -5.95 8.56
C ARG A 95 10.60 -5.53 8.02
N GLY A 96 10.74 -4.25 7.60
CA GLY A 96 11.93 -3.71 6.95
C GLY A 96 12.07 -4.09 5.47
N MET A 97 11.15 -4.86 4.91
CA MET A 97 11.15 -5.25 3.50
C MET A 97 10.25 -4.33 2.67
N PHE A 98 10.75 -3.93 1.53
CA PHE A 98 10.25 -2.85 0.69
C PHE A 98 10.08 -3.31 -0.77
N GLY A 99 9.28 -2.56 -1.53
CA GLY A 99 9.18 -2.69 -2.97
C GLY A 99 8.37 -3.91 -3.41
N SER A 100 8.82 -4.59 -4.44
CA SER A 100 8.16 -5.79 -4.99
C SER A 100 8.28 -7.05 -4.12
N ARG A 101 8.84 -6.93 -2.90
CA ARG A 101 8.72 -7.95 -1.84
C ARG A 101 7.32 -7.99 -1.23
N LEU A 102 6.51 -6.92 -1.47
CA LEU A 102 5.09 -6.84 -1.14
C LEU A 102 4.26 -6.98 -2.41
N ASN A 103 3.34 -7.94 -2.46
CA ASN A 103 2.28 -7.95 -3.47
C ASN A 103 1.15 -7.05 -3.00
N ILE A 104 0.75 -6.08 -3.84
CA ILE A 104 -0.34 -5.15 -3.54
C ILE A 104 -1.38 -5.28 -4.64
N LEU A 105 -2.56 -5.74 -4.27
CA LEU A 105 -3.64 -6.06 -5.18
C LEU A 105 -4.88 -5.20 -4.90
N SER A 106 -5.53 -4.76 -5.94
CA SER A 106 -6.84 -4.10 -5.91
C SER A 106 -7.83 -4.96 -6.68
N ASN A 107 -8.83 -5.53 -5.98
CA ASN A 107 -9.77 -6.50 -6.56
C ASN A 107 -9.06 -7.58 -7.39
N ASP A 108 -7.98 -8.15 -6.81
CA ASP A 108 -7.12 -9.18 -7.41
C ASP A 108 -6.34 -8.78 -8.67
N GLY A 109 -6.36 -7.52 -9.06
CA GLY A 109 -5.54 -6.95 -10.12
C GLY A 109 -4.30 -6.24 -9.60
N ASN A 110 -3.19 -6.33 -10.33
CA ASN A 110 -1.98 -5.56 -10.05
C ASN A 110 -2.08 -4.17 -10.68
N LEU A 111 -1.89 -3.14 -9.86
CA LEU A 111 -1.63 -1.78 -10.29
C LEU A 111 -0.17 -1.45 -9.95
N ILE A 112 0.64 -1.20 -10.96
CA ILE A 112 2.08 -0.98 -10.78
C ILE A 112 2.39 0.45 -11.19
N GLY A 113 3.07 1.20 -10.30
CA GLY A 113 3.51 2.56 -10.60
C GLY A 113 4.56 2.63 -11.70
N ALA A 114 4.70 3.80 -12.31
CA ALA A 114 5.56 4.02 -13.47
C ALA A 114 6.86 4.81 -13.14
N CYS A 115 6.88 5.60 -12.06
CA CYS A 115 8.03 6.47 -11.75
C CYS A 115 9.31 5.68 -11.48
N PRO A 116 10.42 5.95 -12.17
CA PRO A 116 11.72 5.30 -11.92
C PRO A 116 12.23 5.47 -10.49
N SER A 117 11.76 6.49 -9.75
CA SER A 117 12.11 6.73 -8.34
C SER A 117 10.97 6.38 -7.37
N ARG A 118 9.96 5.64 -7.82
CA ARG A 118 8.78 5.20 -7.04
C ARG A 118 8.03 6.34 -6.32
N MET A 119 7.88 7.49 -6.96
CA MET A 119 7.03 8.57 -6.42
C MET A 119 5.54 8.22 -6.48
N ASP A 120 5.19 7.24 -7.30
CA ASP A 120 3.86 6.70 -7.56
C ASP A 120 3.78 5.19 -7.27
N ASN A 121 4.17 4.76 -6.07
CA ASN A 121 3.96 3.34 -5.71
C ASN A 121 2.46 2.94 -5.85
N PRO A 122 2.10 1.64 -5.89
CA PRO A 122 0.73 1.19 -6.13
C PRO A 122 -0.32 1.85 -5.22
N LEU A 123 0.03 2.14 -3.97
CA LEU A 123 -0.88 2.73 -2.98
C LEU A 123 -1.19 4.20 -3.23
N SER A 124 -0.44 4.87 -4.11
CA SER A 124 -0.73 6.25 -4.53
C SER A 124 -2.05 6.38 -5.28
N TYR A 125 -2.47 5.29 -5.92
CA TYR A 125 -3.68 5.18 -6.74
C TYR A 125 -4.87 4.55 -6.02
N ILE A 126 -4.67 4.09 -4.77
CA ILE A 126 -5.67 3.38 -3.97
C ILE A 126 -6.12 4.29 -2.82
N ALA A 127 -7.44 4.52 -2.72
CA ALA A 127 -8.06 5.10 -1.54
C ALA A 127 -8.66 3.95 -0.70
N PRO A 128 -8.08 3.59 0.45
CA PRO A 128 -8.50 2.41 1.21
C PRO A 128 -9.99 2.41 1.57
N GLU A 129 -10.55 3.53 1.96
CA GLU A 129 -11.96 3.66 2.35
C GLU A 129 -12.97 3.41 1.20
N SER A 130 -12.51 3.27 -0.05
CA SER A 130 -13.33 2.87 -1.19
C SER A 130 -13.49 1.35 -1.32
N PHE A 131 -12.95 0.58 -0.38
CA PHE A 131 -13.01 -0.88 -0.35
C PHE A 131 -13.76 -1.36 0.88
N ASP A 132 -14.31 -2.58 0.81
CA ASP A 132 -15.05 -3.18 1.91
C ASP A 132 -14.13 -3.93 2.87
N ARG A 133 -13.01 -4.47 2.34
CA ARG A 133 -12.09 -5.30 3.11
C ARG A 133 -10.65 -5.04 2.71
N LEU A 134 -9.78 -5.02 3.71
CA LEU A 134 -8.33 -5.05 3.59
C LEU A 134 -7.83 -6.35 4.19
N THR A 135 -7.24 -7.21 3.35
CA THR A 135 -6.63 -8.48 3.77
C THR A 135 -5.11 -8.39 3.64
N ILE A 136 -4.40 -8.78 4.71
CA ILE A 136 -2.94 -8.81 4.73
C ILE A 136 -2.48 -10.19 5.16
N ILE A 137 -1.59 -10.79 4.36
CA ILE A 137 -0.91 -12.05 4.65
C ILE A 137 0.57 -11.72 4.86
N LYS A 138 1.12 -12.00 6.04
CA LYS A 138 2.53 -11.69 6.36
C LYS A 138 3.44 -12.87 6.09
N GLY A 139 4.61 -12.57 5.53
CA GLY A 139 5.60 -13.57 5.14
C GLY A 139 5.24 -14.36 3.88
N PRO A 140 6.11 -15.29 3.44
CA PRO A 140 5.89 -16.16 2.30
C PRO A 140 4.99 -17.35 2.66
N GLN A 141 3.75 -17.07 3.11
CA GLN A 141 2.80 -18.02 3.67
C GLN A 141 1.52 -18.19 2.82
N SER A 142 1.57 -17.76 1.55
CA SER A 142 0.59 -18.03 0.51
C SER A 142 1.25 -17.95 -0.86
N VAL A 143 0.81 -18.78 -1.80
CA VAL A 143 1.28 -18.80 -3.19
C VAL A 143 0.19 -18.40 -4.19
N ARG A 144 -1.03 -18.11 -3.72
CA ARG A 144 -2.20 -17.81 -4.57
C ARG A 144 -2.11 -16.46 -5.28
N TRP A 145 -1.38 -15.49 -4.71
CA TRP A 145 -1.53 -14.07 -5.05
C TRP A 145 -0.37 -13.52 -5.90
N GLY A 146 0.32 -14.36 -6.62
CA GLY A 146 1.45 -14.01 -7.47
C GLY A 146 2.79 -14.39 -6.88
N ALA A 147 3.85 -14.32 -7.69
CA ALA A 147 5.22 -14.59 -7.25
C ALA A 147 5.80 -13.44 -6.44
N GLY A 148 6.82 -13.73 -5.62
CA GLY A 148 7.68 -12.71 -5.04
C GLY A 148 7.17 -12.05 -3.76
N ALA A 149 6.08 -12.51 -3.16
CA ALA A 149 5.54 -12.00 -1.91
C ALA A 149 6.39 -12.40 -0.69
N SER A 150 7.69 -12.11 -0.70
CA SER A 150 8.60 -12.51 0.39
C SER A 150 8.29 -11.79 1.71
N ALA A 151 7.84 -10.54 1.67
CA ALA A 151 7.37 -9.82 2.86
C ALA A 151 5.91 -10.12 3.17
N GLY A 152 5.08 -10.28 2.15
CA GLY A 152 3.65 -10.55 2.31
C GLY A 152 2.81 -10.03 1.15
N THR A 153 1.50 -10.20 1.32
CA THR A 153 0.48 -9.76 0.36
C THR A 153 -0.53 -8.83 1.03
N VAL A 154 -0.87 -7.74 0.36
CA VAL A 154 -1.89 -6.75 0.75
C VAL A 154 -2.97 -6.74 -0.33
N ARG A 155 -4.23 -6.97 0.05
CA ARG A 155 -5.37 -7.02 -0.87
C ARG A 155 -6.44 -6.05 -0.42
N PHE A 156 -6.80 -5.12 -1.29
CA PHE A 156 -7.96 -4.25 -1.15
C PHE A 156 -9.10 -4.86 -1.95
N GLU A 157 -10.19 -5.21 -1.27
CA GLU A 157 -11.25 -6.04 -1.85
C GLU A 157 -12.60 -5.37 -1.71
N ARG A 158 -13.44 -5.52 -2.74
CA ARG A 158 -14.85 -5.17 -2.72
C ARG A 158 -15.67 -6.44 -2.66
N ASP A 159 -16.57 -6.51 -1.68
CA ASP A 159 -17.49 -7.62 -1.54
C ASP A 159 -18.58 -7.57 -2.61
N THR A 160 -19.10 -8.73 -3.00
CA THR A 160 -20.19 -8.81 -3.95
C THR A 160 -21.51 -8.44 -3.27
N PRO A 161 -22.19 -7.35 -3.66
CA PRO A 161 -23.49 -7.01 -3.12
C PRO A 161 -24.53 -8.07 -3.50
N ARG A 162 -25.39 -8.44 -2.56
CA ARG A 162 -26.55 -9.31 -2.76
C ARG A 162 -27.78 -8.61 -2.25
N PHE A 163 -28.90 -8.71 -2.95
CA PHE A 163 -30.17 -8.10 -2.62
C PHE A 163 -31.28 -9.16 -2.75
N ASP A 164 -32.12 -9.30 -1.74
CA ASP A 164 -33.27 -10.18 -1.78
C ASP A 164 -34.46 -9.50 -2.48
N GLU A 165 -34.49 -8.17 -2.47
CA GLU A 165 -35.46 -7.30 -3.16
C GLU A 165 -34.75 -6.07 -3.74
N PRO A 166 -35.41 -5.33 -4.67
CA PRO A 166 -34.84 -4.08 -5.18
C PRO A 166 -34.55 -3.09 -4.05
N GLY A 167 -33.31 -2.58 -4.00
CA GLY A 167 -32.87 -1.71 -2.90
C GLY A 167 -31.68 -0.85 -3.24
N LEU A 168 -31.37 0.06 -2.31
CA LEU A 168 -30.21 0.95 -2.32
C LEU A 168 -29.39 0.70 -1.06
N ARG A 169 -28.06 0.65 -1.21
CA ARG A 169 -27.10 0.76 -0.12
C ARG A 169 -26.20 1.96 -0.37
N ALA A 170 -25.89 2.70 0.68
CA ALA A 170 -25.00 3.86 0.61
C ALA A 170 -24.06 3.91 1.79
N ASP A 171 -22.77 4.08 1.51
CA ASP A 171 -21.76 4.40 2.50
C ASP A 171 -21.15 5.76 2.13
N ALA A 172 -21.13 6.71 3.05
CA ALA A 172 -20.56 8.03 2.82
C ALA A 172 -19.73 8.47 4.01
N SER A 173 -18.63 9.16 3.76
CA SER A 173 -17.87 9.82 4.81
C SER A 173 -17.32 11.17 4.34
N ALA A 174 -17.18 12.10 5.30
CA ALA A 174 -16.53 13.37 5.10
C ALA A 174 -15.61 13.65 6.28
N LEU A 175 -14.35 14.01 6.01
CA LEU A 175 -13.36 14.41 7.02
C LEU A 175 -12.87 15.82 6.71
N VAL A 176 -12.81 16.64 7.76
CA VAL A 176 -12.15 17.95 7.74
C VAL A 176 -11.08 17.98 8.82
N GLY A 177 -9.99 18.70 8.59
CA GLY A 177 -8.90 18.74 9.56
C GLY A 177 -7.93 19.90 9.37
N SER A 178 -6.91 19.92 10.19
CA SER A 178 -5.79 20.86 10.10
C SER A 178 -5.23 20.91 8.68
N ARG A 179 -4.58 22.02 8.31
CA ARG A 179 -4.01 22.28 6.97
C ARG A 179 -5.02 22.21 5.81
N ASN A 180 -6.25 22.69 6.04
CA ASN A 180 -7.35 22.63 5.06
C ASN A 180 -7.63 21.21 4.52
N ARG A 181 -7.35 20.19 5.32
CA ARG A 181 -7.65 18.82 4.93
C ARG A 181 -9.14 18.63 4.75
N ASN A 182 -9.52 18.04 3.62
CA ASN A 182 -10.90 17.75 3.26
C ASN A 182 -10.93 16.44 2.45
N ASP A 183 -11.45 15.37 3.06
CA ASP A 183 -11.59 14.08 2.42
C ASP A 183 -13.09 13.76 2.32
N GLN A 184 -13.50 13.18 1.19
CA GLN A 184 -14.87 12.77 0.92
C GLN A 184 -14.84 11.39 0.28
N VAL A 185 -15.73 10.50 0.72
CA VAL A 185 -15.94 9.16 0.14
C VAL A 185 -17.43 8.95 -0.01
N LEU A 186 -17.83 8.40 -1.15
CA LEU A 186 -19.18 7.97 -1.43
C LEU A 186 -19.16 6.62 -2.15
N ASP A 187 -19.95 5.68 -1.66
CA ASP A 187 -20.15 4.38 -2.28
C ASP A 187 -21.67 4.11 -2.33
N LEU A 188 -22.21 3.96 -3.52
CA LEU A 188 -23.62 3.72 -3.78
C LEU A 188 -23.79 2.41 -4.53
N THR A 189 -24.71 1.55 -4.06
CA THR A 189 -25.07 0.31 -4.74
C THR A 189 -26.59 0.24 -4.88
N LEU A 190 -27.05 0.20 -6.12
CA LEU A 190 -28.43 -0.12 -6.48
C LEU A 190 -28.49 -1.56 -6.94
N GLY A 191 -29.41 -2.35 -6.40
CA GLY A 191 -29.48 -3.76 -6.74
C GLY A 191 -30.88 -4.33 -6.66
N ASN A 192 -30.99 -5.55 -7.18
CA ASN A 192 -32.14 -6.43 -7.10
C ASN A 192 -31.64 -7.88 -6.95
N PRO A 193 -32.54 -8.90 -6.84
CA PRO A 193 -32.08 -10.29 -6.66
C PRO A 193 -31.17 -10.85 -7.76
N THR A 194 -31.20 -10.24 -8.97
CA THR A 194 -30.43 -10.77 -10.11
C THR A 194 -29.25 -9.92 -10.54
N GLY A 195 -29.00 -8.78 -9.89
CA GLY A 195 -27.85 -7.96 -10.24
C GLY A 195 -27.78 -6.62 -9.52
N TYR A 196 -26.70 -5.90 -9.75
CA TYR A 196 -26.46 -4.60 -9.14
C TYR A 196 -25.64 -3.66 -10.03
N VAL A 197 -25.77 -2.38 -9.75
CA VAL A 197 -24.84 -1.34 -10.21
C VAL A 197 -24.25 -0.67 -8.98
N ARG A 198 -22.92 -0.60 -8.90
CA ARG A 198 -22.18 0.09 -7.83
C ARG A 198 -21.39 1.25 -8.43
N ALA A 199 -21.45 2.40 -7.79
CA ALA A 199 -20.63 3.56 -8.10
C ALA A 199 -19.93 4.02 -6.82
N SER A 200 -18.61 4.14 -6.86
CA SER A 200 -17.82 4.66 -5.75
C SER A 200 -16.96 5.81 -6.19
N GLY A 201 -16.80 6.81 -5.32
CA GLY A 201 -15.94 7.96 -5.56
C GLY A 201 -15.31 8.46 -4.30
N ASN A 202 -14.10 9.01 -4.41
CA ASN A 202 -13.44 9.68 -3.32
C ASN A 202 -12.71 10.93 -3.82
N ARG A 203 -12.56 11.90 -2.91
CA ARG A 203 -11.73 13.08 -3.10
C ARG A 203 -11.01 13.37 -1.81
N SER A 204 -9.74 13.74 -1.90
CA SER A 204 -8.93 14.17 -0.76
C SER A 204 -8.03 15.33 -1.16
N GLU A 205 -7.92 16.31 -0.29
CA GLU A 205 -6.98 17.42 -0.44
C GLU A 205 -6.47 17.88 0.91
N ALA A 206 -5.24 18.38 0.92
CA ALA A 206 -4.66 19.12 2.05
C ALA A 206 -3.58 20.07 1.57
N ASP A 207 -3.35 21.15 2.31
CA ASP A 207 -2.21 22.04 2.11
C ASP A 207 -0.94 21.51 2.80
N ASP A 208 0.18 22.22 2.64
CA ASP A 208 1.43 21.92 3.33
C ASP A 208 1.23 21.92 4.85
N TYR A 209 1.78 20.91 5.54
CA TYR A 209 1.68 20.88 7.00
C TYR A 209 2.81 21.67 7.67
N LYS A 210 2.60 22.00 8.94
CA LYS A 210 3.65 22.44 9.85
C LYS A 210 4.04 21.29 10.77
N ASP A 211 5.33 21.18 11.02
CA ASP A 211 5.87 20.24 12.01
C ASP A 211 5.72 20.78 13.44
N GLY A 212 6.22 20.07 14.44
CA GLY A 212 6.13 20.48 15.85
C GLY A 212 7.03 21.67 16.22
N HIS A 213 7.91 22.15 15.35
CA HIS A 213 8.65 23.40 15.49
C HIS A 213 7.88 24.58 14.86
N GLY A 214 6.81 24.31 14.12
CA GLY A 214 6.06 25.28 13.34
C GLY A 214 6.60 25.51 11.93
N ASP A 215 7.60 24.77 11.52
CA ASP A 215 8.22 24.85 10.21
C ASP A 215 7.30 24.20 9.15
N VAL A 216 7.20 24.88 7.99
CA VAL A 216 6.38 24.40 6.87
C VAL A 216 7.10 23.29 6.12
N VAL A 217 6.48 22.12 6.03
CA VAL A 217 6.96 21.00 5.23
C VAL A 217 6.16 20.90 3.93
N PRO A 218 6.80 21.04 2.76
CA PRO A 218 6.14 20.88 1.45
C PRO A 218 5.48 19.51 1.33
N SER A 219 4.15 19.48 1.31
CA SER A 219 3.40 18.23 1.53
C SER A 219 1.98 18.25 0.97
N LYS A 220 1.59 19.31 0.28
CA LYS A 220 0.28 19.51 -0.32
C LYS A 220 -0.09 18.35 -1.27
N TRP A 221 -1.36 17.95 -1.23
CA TRP A 221 -1.92 17.01 -2.21
C TRP A 221 -3.35 17.39 -2.60
N ARG A 222 -3.76 16.89 -3.74
CA ARG A 222 -5.16 16.79 -4.17
C ARG A 222 -5.30 15.54 -5.02
N LYS A 223 -6.25 14.68 -4.70
CA LYS A 223 -6.50 13.45 -5.44
C LYS A 223 -7.98 13.11 -5.48
N TRP A 224 -8.37 12.36 -6.51
CA TRP A 224 -9.69 11.77 -6.63
C TRP A 224 -9.60 10.42 -7.34
N ASN A 225 -10.55 9.54 -7.05
CA ASN A 225 -10.82 8.32 -7.81
C ASN A 225 -12.32 8.13 -7.94
N GLY A 226 -12.73 7.51 -9.05
CA GLY A 226 -14.09 7.08 -9.30
C GLY A 226 -14.08 5.71 -9.96
N ASP A 227 -14.96 4.83 -9.52
CA ASP A 227 -15.09 3.47 -10.03
C ASP A 227 -16.58 3.12 -10.19
N VAL A 228 -16.92 2.38 -11.24
CA VAL A 228 -18.26 1.85 -11.50
C VAL A 228 -18.14 0.36 -11.74
N ALA A 229 -19.07 -0.43 -11.19
CA ALA A 229 -19.18 -1.85 -11.44
C ALA A 229 -20.64 -2.23 -11.74
N ILE A 230 -20.82 -3.18 -12.64
CA ILE A 230 -22.10 -3.82 -12.95
C ILE A 230 -21.93 -5.31 -12.68
N GLY A 231 -22.74 -5.85 -11.78
CA GLY A 231 -22.74 -7.25 -11.41
C GLY A 231 -24.03 -7.95 -11.79
N TRP A 232 -23.90 -9.12 -12.39
CA TRP A 232 -24.99 -10.05 -12.64
C TRP A 232 -24.89 -11.21 -11.65
N THR A 233 -25.97 -11.41 -10.87
CA THR A 233 -26.04 -12.36 -9.75
C THR A 233 -27.34 -13.15 -9.84
N PRO A 234 -27.50 -14.02 -10.88
CA PRO A 234 -28.77 -14.71 -11.16
C PRO A 234 -29.21 -15.65 -10.03
N ASP A 235 -28.28 -16.09 -9.21
CA ASP A 235 -28.48 -16.95 -8.05
C ASP A 235 -27.45 -16.62 -6.95
N ALA A 236 -27.55 -17.23 -5.78
CA ALA A 236 -26.67 -16.99 -4.64
C ALA A 236 -25.19 -17.34 -4.93
N ASP A 237 -24.94 -18.22 -5.89
CA ASP A 237 -23.65 -18.84 -6.14
C ASP A 237 -22.92 -18.27 -7.36
N THR A 238 -23.62 -17.51 -8.20
CA THR A 238 -23.07 -17.00 -9.46
C THR A 238 -22.81 -15.50 -9.40
N LEU A 239 -21.66 -15.09 -9.90
CA LEU A 239 -21.30 -13.68 -10.12
C LEU A 239 -20.61 -13.54 -11.48
N LEU A 240 -21.05 -12.55 -12.25
CA LEU A 240 -20.27 -11.95 -13.34
C LEU A 240 -20.27 -10.44 -13.12
N GLU A 241 -19.09 -9.85 -12.89
CA GLU A 241 -18.94 -8.41 -12.67
C GLU A 241 -17.99 -7.81 -13.71
N ILE A 242 -18.37 -6.67 -14.25
CA ILE A 242 -17.50 -5.82 -15.08
C ILE A 242 -17.34 -4.49 -14.36
N SER A 243 -16.11 -3.99 -14.28
CA SER A 243 -15.82 -2.72 -13.63
C SER A 243 -14.89 -1.84 -14.45
N ALA A 244 -15.02 -0.53 -14.26
CA ALA A 244 -14.16 0.49 -14.84
C ALA A 244 -13.86 1.55 -13.79
N GLY A 245 -12.66 2.11 -13.82
CA GLY A 245 -12.25 3.13 -12.87
C GLY A 245 -11.26 4.11 -13.46
N ALA A 246 -11.27 5.34 -12.92
CA ALA A 246 -10.34 6.40 -13.26
C ALA A 246 -9.97 7.20 -12.01
N GLY A 247 -8.84 7.88 -12.05
CA GLY A 247 -8.41 8.78 -10.98
C GLY A 247 -7.28 9.67 -11.42
N ASP A 248 -7.04 10.72 -10.64
CA ASP A 248 -5.88 11.61 -10.82
C ASP A 248 -5.49 12.23 -9.48
N ALA A 249 -4.22 12.62 -9.38
CA ALA A 249 -3.70 13.30 -8.21
C ALA A 249 -2.58 14.27 -8.57
N ILE A 250 -2.33 15.20 -7.64
CA ILE A 250 -1.10 16.00 -7.55
C ILE A 250 -0.53 15.82 -6.15
N ALA A 251 0.80 15.83 -6.03
CA ALA A 251 1.47 15.73 -4.73
C ALA A 251 2.78 16.51 -4.72
N ARG A 252 2.96 17.34 -3.67
CA ARG A 252 4.18 18.09 -3.41
C ARG A 252 5.08 17.32 -2.46
N TYR A 253 6.36 17.27 -2.77
CA TYR A 253 7.33 16.44 -2.07
C TYR A 253 8.50 17.22 -1.49
N ALA A 254 8.58 17.31 -0.16
CA ALA A 254 9.68 17.94 0.55
C ALA A 254 11.04 17.28 0.26
N GLY A 255 11.04 15.95 0.10
CA GLY A 255 12.26 15.14 -0.08
C GLY A 255 12.65 14.87 -1.54
N ARG A 256 12.08 15.58 -2.52
CA ARG A 256 12.34 15.33 -3.95
C ARG A 256 12.66 16.60 -4.73
N GLY A 257 13.44 16.48 -5.80
CA GLY A 257 13.72 17.59 -6.73
C GLY A 257 12.58 17.90 -7.70
N MET A 258 11.58 17.02 -7.81
CA MET A 258 10.35 17.21 -8.60
C MET A 258 9.14 16.85 -7.77
N ASP A 259 7.98 17.40 -8.15
CA ASP A 259 6.67 17.05 -7.60
C ASP A 259 5.89 16.16 -8.56
N GLY A 260 4.91 15.44 -8.05
CA GLY A 260 3.94 14.73 -8.88
C GLY A 260 2.88 15.70 -9.39
N ALA A 261 2.96 16.06 -10.67
CA ALA A 261 2.05 16.99 -11.33
C ALA A 261 0.79 16.30 -11.88
N ALA A 262 0.84 14.99 -12.12
CA ALA A 262 -0.30 14.14 -12.45
C ALA A 262 -0.03 12.69 -12.03
N PHE A 263 -1.09 12.00 -11.56
CA PHE A 263 -1.13 10.58 -11.25
C PHE A 263 -2.41 10.00 -11.84
N GLU A 264 -2.45 9.90 -13.15
CA GLU A 264 -3.63 9.42 -13.85
C GLU A 264 -3.71 7.88 -13.78
N ARG A 265 -4.87 7.38 -13.37
CA ARG A 265 -5.18 5.96 -13.34
C ARG A 265 -6.34 5.66 -14.29
N THR A 266 -6.19 4.60 -15.08
CA THR A 266 -7.29 3.98 -15.82
C THR A 266 -7.30 2.48 -15.54
N SER A 267 -8.45 1.92 -15.16
CA SER A 267 -8.58 0.52 -14.78
C SER A 267 -9.84 -0.08 -15.40
N TYR A 268 -9.72 -1.32 -15.89
CA TYR A 268 -10.85 -2.15 -16.33
C TYR A 268 -10.66 -3.55 -15.77
N ALA A 269 -11.74 -4.18 -15.32
CA ALA A 269 -11.68 -5.57 -14.89
C ALA A 269 -12.99 -6.31 -15.20
N ALA A 270 -12.87 -7.63 -15.34
CA ALA A 270 -14.00 -8.53 -15.31
C ALA A 270 -13.71 -9.68 -14.34
N ARG A 271 -14.70 -10.06 -13.54
CA ARG A 271 -14.63 -11.10 -12.53
C ARG A 271 -15.80 -12.06 -12.70
N PHE A 272 -15.50 -13.35 -12.67
CA PHE A 272 -16.48 -14.44 -12.67
C PHE A 272 -16.26 -15.31 -11.43
N GLU A 273 -17.32 -15.72 -10.77
CA GLU A 273 -17.31 -16.67 -9.68
C GLU A 273 -18.54 -17.57 -9.75
N LYS A 274 -18.34 -18.87 -9.61
CA LYS A 274 -19.39 -19.86 -9.39
C LYS A 274 -19.04 -20.72 -8.20
N ARG A 275 -19.93 -20.77 -7.22
CA ARG A 275 -19.82 -21.56 -5.98
C ARG A 275 -20.75 -22.76 -6.01
N ASN A 276 -20.63 -23.62 -5.01
CA ASN A 276 -21.47 -24.79 -4.82
C ASN A 276 -21.59 -25.66 -6.08
N LEU A 277 -20.47 -25.89 -6.75
CA LEU A 277 -20.36 -26.78 -7.89
C LEU A 277 -20.57 -28.25 -7.47
N PRO A 278 -21.00 -29.15 -8.37
CA PRO A 278 -21.33 -30.52 -7.99
C PRO A 278 -20.15 -31.33 -7.44
N GLY A 279 -20.45 -32.17 -6.45
CA GLY A 279 -19.48 -33.09 -5.85
C GLY A 279 -18.46 -32.39 -4.98
N ALA A 280 -17.19 -32.77 -5.11
CA ALA A 280 -16.11 -32.17 -4.38
C ALA A 280 -15.65 -30.81 -4.94
N TRP A 281 -16.07 -30.47 -6.15
CA TRP A 281 -15.75 -29.20 -6.79
C TRP A 281 -16.62 -28.11 -6.19
N ASP A 282 -16.03 -27.20 -5.42
CA ASP A 282 -16.76 -26.18 -4.69
C ASP A 282 -16.87 -24.88 -5.48
N THR A 283 -15.72 -24.32 -5.90
CA THR A 283 -15.70 -22.96 -6.46
C THR A 283 -14.84 -22.90 -7.72
N LEU A 284 -15.31 -22.13 -8.72
CA LEU A 284 -14.53 -21.67 -9.86
C LEU A 284 -14.49 -20.15 -9.86
N GLN A 285 -13.28 -19.58 -9.93
CA GLN A 285 -13.06 -18.14 -10.02
C GLN A 285 -12.20 -17.80 -11.24
N ALA A 286 -12.55 -16.73 -11.94
CA ALA A 286 -11.75 -16.16 -13.00
C ALA A 286 -11.77 -14.63 -12.93
N ASN A 287 -10.63 -14.00 -13.14
CA ASN A 287 -10.56 -12.55 -13.30
C ASN A 287 -9.60 -12.17 -14.41
N VAL A 288 -9.90 -11.07 -15.07
CA VAL A 288 -9.00 -10.37 -16.00
C VAL A 288 -9.00 -8.89 -15.67
N TYR A 289 -7.86 -8.24 -15.86
CA TYR A 289 -7.72 -6.82 -15.57
C TYR A 289 -6.77 -6.11 -16.53
N TYR A 290 -7.00 -4.82 -16.70
CA TYR A 290 -6.11 -3.86 -17.34
C TYR A 290 -5.98 -2.64 -16.43
N ASN A 291 -4.76 -2.25 -16.12
CA ASN A 291 -4.44 -1.05 -15.34
C ASN A 291 -3.40 -0.22 -16.08
N GLU A 292 -3.63 1.08 -16.15
CA GLU A 292 -2.68 2.07 -16.67
C GLU A 292 -2.44 3.12 -15.58
N ALA A 293 -1.15 3.35 -15.28
CA ALA A 293 -0.68 4.42 -14.44
C ALA A 293 0.15 5.37 -15.33
N ASP A 294 -0.33 6.59 -15.54
CA ASP A 294 0.39 7.67 -16.24
C ASP A 294 0.79 8.74 -15.20
N HIS A 295 2.08 8.96 -15.05
CA HIS A 295 2.62 9.83 -14.03
C HIS A 295 3.49 10.93 -14.65
N VAL A 296 3.15 12.18 -14.33
CA VAL A 296 3.95 13.36 -14.70
C VAL A 296 4.64 13.90 -13.46
N MET A 297 5.95 14.01 -13.55
CA MET A 297 6.80 14.67 -12.57
C MET A 297 7.36 15.95 -13.15
N ASP A 298 7.26 17.06 -12.43
CA ASP A 298 7.90 18.31 -12.87
C ASP A 298 8.41 19.16 -11.68
N ASN A 299 9.18 20.19 -11.98
CA ASN A 299 9.71 21.12 -11.01
C ASN A 299 9.08 22.52 -11.12
N TYR A 300 7.92 22.66 -11.76
CA TYR A 300 7.33 23.97 -12.04
C TYR A 300 5.82 24.09 -11.81
N THR A 301 5.08 22.98 -11.64
CA THR A 301 3.62 23.02 -11.41
C THR A 301 3.29 23.32 -9.95
N LEU A 302 3.96 22.65 -9.01
CA LEU A 302 3.73 22.78 -7.56
C LEU A 302 4.87 23.51 -6.84
N ARG A 303 5.95 23.83 -7.53
CA ARG A 303 7.10 24.61 -7.05
C ARG A 303 7.59 25.57 -8.14
N THR A 304 8.46 26.49 -7.76
CA THR A 304 9.23 27.28 -8.72
C THR A 304 10.61 26.66 -8.86
N PRO A 305 11.11 26.47 -10.10
CA PRO A 305 12.48 26.01 -10.31
C PRO A 305 13.46 26.91 -9.56
N ASN A 306 14.37 26.31 -8.77
CA ASN A 306 15.37 27.07 -8.04
C ASN A 306 16.54 27.43 -8.96
N PRO A 307 16.76 28.71 -9.29
CA PRO A 307 17.83 29.13 -10.20
C PRO A 307 19.24 28.88 -9.63
N ASN A 308 19.34 28.70 -8.30
CA ASN A 308 20.59 28.43 -7.59
C ASN A 308 20.76 26.93 -7.25
N SER A 309 19.87 26.07 -7.74
CA SER A 309 19.97 24.64 -7.50
C SER A 309 21.29 24.10 -8.06
N MET A 310 22.05 23.41 -7.22
CA MET A 310 23.23 22.65 -7.65
C MET A 310 22.88 21.40 -8.47
N MET A 311 21.59 21.06 -8.54
CA MET A 311 21.03 20.10 -9.50
C MET A 311 20.94 20.77 -10.88
N PRO A 312 21.03 20.03 -12.03
CA PRO A 312 21.01 20.62 -13.35
C PRO A 312 19.65 21.19 -13.76
N MET A 313 18.90 21.81 -12.84
CA MET A 313 17.51 22.16 -13.06
C MET A 313 17.13 23.59 -12.63
N PRO A 314 17.90 24.63 -13.01
CA PRO A 314 17.41 26.00 -12.88
C PRO A 314 16.27 26.27 -13.90
N MET A 315 16.05 25.36 -14.85
CA MET A 315 15.02 25.49 -15.89
C MET A 315 13.81 24.58 -15.62
N PRO A 316 12.61 24.96 -16.07
CA PRO A 316 11.46 24.07 -16.07
C PRO A 316 11.78 22.75 -16.77
N MET A 317 11.46 21.64 -16.15
CA MET A 317 11.68 20.30 -16.67
C MET A 317 10.56 19.37 -16.24
N ALA A 318 10.14 18.47 -17.12
CA ALA A 318 9.16 17.45 -16.81
C ALA A 318 9.57 16.08 -17.36
N SER A 319 9.22 15.04 -16.63
CA SER A 319 9.27 13.64 -17.03
C SER A 319 7.87 13.05 -16.93
N ASN A 320 7.41 12.42 -18.01
CA ASN A 320 6.14 11.71 -18.07
C ASN A 320 6.42 10.23 -18.33
N VAL A 321 5.94 9.39 -17.46
CA VAL A 321 6.13 7.94 -17.53
C VAL A 321 4.77 7.23 -17.45
N ASP A 322 4.65 6.13 -18.15
CA ASP A 322 3.40 5.36 -18.26
C ASP A 322 3.72 3.89 -18.06
N ARG A 323 2.89 3.21 -17.28
CA ARG A 323 2.95 1.77 -17.11
C ARG A 323 1.59 1.14 -17.34
N ARG A 324 1.54 0.22 -18.30
CA ARG A 324 0.34 -0.55 -18.65
C ARG A 324 0.55 -1.98 -18.20
N THR A 325 -0.36 -2.46 -17.39
CA THR A 325 -0.33 -3.82 -16.84
C THR A 325 -1.66 -4.49 -17.14
N GLN A 326 -1.60 -5.66 -17.76
CA GLN A 326 -2.76 -6.50 -18.00
C GLN A 326 -2.46 -7.92 -17.51
N GLY A 327 -3.48 -8.55 -16.98
CA GLY A 327 -3.32 -9.89 -16.44
C GLY A 327 -4.64 -10.56 -16.16
N GLY A 328 -4.55 -11.77 -15.64
CA GLY A 328 -5.70 -12.54 -15.23
C GLY A 328 -5.30 -13.78 -14.48
N ARG A 329 -6.27 -14.36 -13.79
CA ARG A 329 -6.15 -15.58 -13.01
C ARG A 329 -7.40 -16.42 -13.18
N VAL A 330 -7.20 -17.73 -13.26
CA VAL A 330 -8.26 -18.74 -13.11
C VAL A 330 -7.85 -19.67 -12.00
N SER A 331 -8.75 -19.88 -11.04
CA SER A 331 -8.52 -20.80 -9.93
C SER A 331 -9.79 -21.54 -9.57
N SER A 332 -9.60 -22.74 -9.05
CA SER A 332 -10.69 -23.58 -8.60
C SER A 332 -10.39 -24.12 -7.22
N GLU A 333 -11.46 -24.40 -6.49
CA GLU A 333 -11.42 -24.92 -5.12
C GLU A 333 -12.24 -26.22 -5.04
N TRP A 334 -11.69 -27.19 -4.31
CA TRP A 334 -12.29 -28.49 -4.05
C TRP A 334 -12.28 -28.78 -2.56
N HIS A 335 -13.36 -29.39 -2.08
CA HIS A 335 -13.51 -29.87 -0.71
C HIS A 335 -13.83 -31.37 -0.68
N TRP A 336 -13.09 -32.12 0.14
CA TRP A 336 -13.34 -33.53 0.44
C TRP A 336 -13.23 -33.72 1.96
N GLN A 337 -14.35 -33.80 2.65
CA GLN A 337 -14.35 -33.92 4.13
C GLN A 337 -13.51 -32.80 4.78
N ASP A 338 -12.34 -33.15 5.31
CA ASP A 338 -11.38 -32.26 5.97
C ASP A 338 -10.22 -31.78 5.07
N VAL A 339 -10.32 -32.05 3.77
CA VAL A 339 -9.32 -31.64 2.77
C VAL A 339 -9.86 -30.54 1.89
N GLN A 340 -9.14 -29.41 1.82
CA GLN A 340 -9.40 -28.32 0.90
C GLN A 340 -8.22 -28.16 -0.04
N LEU A 341 -8.47 -28.17 -1.34
CA LEU A 341 -7.48 -27.92 -2.38
C LEU A 341 -7.87 -26.70 -3.19
N VAL A 342 -6.94 -25.78 -3.36
CA VAL A 342 -7.06 -24.68 -4.31
C VAL A 342 -5.96 -24.80 -5.35
N ALA A 343 -6.30 -24.76 -6.63
CA ALA A 343 -5.30 -24.75 -7.72
C ALA A 343 -5.68 -23.71 -8.77
N GLY A 344 -4.67 -23.17 -9.44
CA GLY A 344 -4.93 -22.17 -10.47
C GLY A 344 -3.73 -21.79 -11.29
N VAL A 345 -4.00 -20.95 -12.28
CA VAL A 345 -3.01 -20.35 -13.17
C VAL A 345 -3.22 -18.84 -13.22
N ASP A 346 -2.16 -18.09 -13.38
CA ASP A 346 -2.22 -16.65 -13.62
C ASP A 346 -1.19 -16.20 -14.66
N GLY A 347 -1.43 -15.03 -15.24
CA GLY A 347 -0.50 -14.41 -16.17
C GLY A 347 -0.58 -12.89 -16.10
N GLU A 348 0.55 -12.25 -16.38
CA GLU A 348 0.69 -10.79 -16.38
C GLU A 348 1.67 -10.35 -17.46
N ASP A 349 1.29 -9.30 -18.20
CA ASP A 349 2.14 -8.58 -19.15
C ASP A 349 2.16 -7.10 -18.73
N SER A 350 3.34 -6.53 -18.58
CA SER A 350 3.52 -5.13 -18.18
C SER A 350 4.52 -4.45 -19.09
N ARG A 351 4.14 -3.26 -19.59
CA ARG A 351 4.98 -2.41 -20.45
C ARG A 351 5.18 -1.06 -19.79
N HIS A 352 6.43 -0.65 -19.71
CA HIS A 352 6.83 0.68 -19.25
C HIS A 352 7.35 1.52 -20.42
N ARG A 353 7.03 2.82 -20.43
CA ARG A 353 7.53 3.79 -21.38
C ARG A 353 7.64 5.17 -20.74
N GLY A 354 8.49 6.01 -21.29
CA GLY A 354 8.70 7.38 -20.81
C GLY A 354 8.92 8.37 -21.92
N ARG A 355 8.81 9.64 -21.58
CA ARG A 355 9.21 10.79 -22.35
C ARG A 355 9.58 11.94 -21.43
N MET A 356 10.41 12.87 -21.87
CA MET A 356 10.84 14.00 -21.05
C MET A 356 11.01 15.26 -21.91
N GLY A 357 11.00 16.41 -21.27
CA GLY A 357 11.21 17.67 -21.93
C GLY A 357 11.82 18.73 -21.02
N MET A 358 12.68 19.56 -21.58
CA MET A 358 13.22 20.77 -20.95
C MET A 358 12.43 21.98 -21.44
N GLY A 359 11.83 22.74 -20.54
CA GLY A 359 10.84 23.77 -20.80
C GLY A 359 9.44 23.33 -20.38
N ARG A 360 8.56 24.31 -20.06
CA ARG A 360 7.18 24.02 -19.64
C ARG A 360 6.44 23.24 -20.72
N ASP A 361 5.84 22.10 -20.36
CA ASP A 361 4.99 21.25 -21.19
C ASP A 361 5.64 20.69 -22.49
N THR A 362 6.93 20.90 -22.70
CA THR A 362 7.64 20.42 -23.92
C THR A 362 7.68 18.90 -24.01
N TYR A 363 7.60 18.18 -22.88
CA TYR A 363 7.52 16.72 -22.86
C TYR A 363 6.33 16.17 -23.65
N ARG A 364 5.24 16.95 -23.81
CA ARG A 364 4.04 16.54 -24.57
C ARG A 364 4.32 16.37 -26.06
N GLN A 365 5.35 17.05 -26.56
CA GLN A 365 5.79 16.97 -27.96
C GLN A 365 6.82 15.85 -28.18
N ALA A 366 7.44 15.35 -27.11
CA ALA A 366 8.40 14.26 -27.20
C ALA A 366 7.70 12.93 -27.51
N ALA A 367 8.32 12.09 -28.32
CA ALA A 367 7.84 10.75 -28.61
C ALA A 367 7.93 9.87 -27.35
N TRP A 368 6.98 8.97 -27.19
CA TRP A 368 7.04 7.93 -26.17
C TRP A 368 8.11 6.89 -26.53
N GLU A 369 9.00 6.61 -25.60
CA GLU A 369 10.01 5.55 -25.72
C GLU A 369 9.68 4.42 -24.76
N THR A 370 9.53 3.20 -25.28
CA THR A 370 9.40 2.00 -24.46
C THR A 370 10.78 1.61 -23.95
N ASP A 371 10.93 1.43 -22.67
CA ASP A 371 12.20 1.06 -22.05
C ASP A 371 12.21 -0.37 -21.49
N ALA A 372 11.04 -0.89 -21.04
CA ALA A 372 10.94 -2.23 -20.45
C ALA A 372 9.63 -2.94 -20.78
N LYS A 373 9.72 -4.28 -20.93
CA LYS A 373 8.57 -5.18 -20.99
C LYS A 373 8.78 -6.35 -20.07
N PHE A 374 7.79 -6.61 -19.20
CA PHE A 374 7.78 -7.73 -18.26
C PHE A 374 6.66 -8.68 -18.61
N ARG A 375 6.90 -10.00 -18.46
CA ARG A 375 5.89 -11.04 -18.59
C ARG A 375 6.10 -12.10 -17.52
N ARG A 376 5.01 -12.57 -16.95
CA ARG A 376 5.00 -13.65 -15.97
C ARG A 376 3.80 -14.54 -16.20
N TYR A 377 4.03 -15.85 -16.08
CA TYR A 377 2.99 -16.89 -16.08
C TYR A 377 3.28 -17.83 -14.94
N GLY A 378 2.28 -18.14 -14.13
CA GLY A 378 2.42 -18.96 -12.94
C GLY A 378 1.36 -20.04 -12.86
N VAL A 379 1.73 -21.13 -12.22
CA VAL A 379 0.83 -22.22 -11.81
C VAL A 379 1.02 -22.41 -10.31
N PHE A 380 -0.08 -22.51 -9.58
CA PHE A 380 -0.04 -22.65 -8.13
C PHE A 380 -1.05 -23.66 -7.61
N THR A 381 -0.77 -24.18 -6.41
CA THR A 381 -1.70 -25.01 -5.65
C THR A 381 -1.50 -24.74 -4.16
N GLU A 382 -2.59 -24.73 -3.39
CA GLU A 382 -2.59 -24.72 -1.92
C GLU A 382 -3.47 -25.86 -1.42
N LEU A 383 -2.97 -26.63 -0.47
CA LEU A 383 -3.64 -27.76 0.16
C LEU A 383 -3.76 -27.51 1.65
N THR A 384 -4.97 -27.64 2.18
CA THR A 384 -5.25 -27.68 3.62
C THR A 384 -5.75 -29.07 3.98
N LEU A 385 -5.05 -29.74 4.89
CA LEU A 385 -5.46 -30.99 5.53
C LEU A 385 -5.94 -30.67 6.95
N GLY A 386 -7.02 -31.31 7.41
CA GLY A 386 -7.63 -31.03 8.69
C GLY A 386 -8.48 -29.76 8.67
N ALA A 387 -9.03 -29.37 7.52
CA ALA A 387 -9.95 -28.24 7.42
C ALA A 387 -11.16 -28.46 8.34
N GLY A 388 -11.43 -27.51 9.26
CA GLY A 388 -12.49 -27.63 10.23
C GLY A 388 -12.16 -28.51 11.46
N THR A 389 -10.91 -28.94 11.62
CA THR A 389 -10.44 -29.68 12.82
C THR A 389 -9.49 -28.82 13.64
N ASP A 390 -9.14 -29.29 14.84
CA ASP A 390 -8.20 -28.61 15.73
C ASP A 390 -6.75 -28.63 15.26
N GLN A 391 -6.43 -29.45 14.24
CA GLN A 391 -5.09 -29.59 13.68
C GLN A 391 -5.14 -29.41 12.16
N ARG A 392 -4.39 -28.44 11.66
CA ARG A 392 -4.38 -28.13 10.23
C ARG A 392 -2.95 -28.09 9.69
N TRP A 393 -2.74 -28.79 8.57
CA TRP A 393 -1.55 -28.66 7.75
C TRP A 393 -1.91 -27.87 6.49
N ILE A 394 -1.26 -26.76 6.29
CA ILE A 394 -1.51 -25.90 5.14
C ILE A 394 -0.21 -25.81 4.34
N SER A 395 -0.25 -26.16 3.06
CA SER A 395 0.92 -26.16 2.19
C SER A 395 0.59 -25.51 0.85
N GLY A 396 1.59 -24.95 0.21
CA GLY A 396 1.43 -24.37 -1.12
C GLY A 396 2.69 -24.53 -1.96
N LEU A 397 2.49 -24.70 -3.26
CA LEU A 397 3.56 -24.76 -4.26
C LEU A 397 3.20 -23.87 -5.45
N ARG A 398 4.20 -23.18 -5.98
CA ARG A 398 4.06 -22.31 -7.15
C ARG A 398 5.33 -22.36 -8.02
N ILE A 399 5.13 -22.36 -9.33
CA ILE A 399 6.20 -22.21 -10.30
C ILE A 399 5.81 -21.10 -11.27
N ASP A 400 6.72 -20.15 -11.49
CA ASP A 400 6.56 -19.04 -12.41
C ASP A 400 7.61 -19.08 -13.51
N ARG A 401 7.18 -18.70 -14.72
CA ARG A 401 8.06 -18.33 -15.83
C ARG A 401 8.03 -16.81 -15.96
N ALA A 402 9.06 -16.13 -15.50
CA ALA A 402 9.23 -14.69 -15.60
C ALA A 402 10.16 -14.32 -16.75
N SER A 403 9.92 -13.19 -17.40
CA SER A 403 10.86 -12.62 -18.37
C SER A 403 10.79 -11.09 -18.37
N VAL A 404 11.93 -10.46 -18.62
CA VAL A 404 12.07 -9.02 -18.82
C VAL A 404 12.87 -8.76 -20.09
N ARG A 405 12.49 -7.72 -20.84
CA ARG A 405 13.21 -7.26 -22.02
C ARG A 405 13.61 -5.80 -21.86
N ASP A 406 14.88 -5.49 -22.12
CA ASP A 406 15.40 -4.14 -22.18
C ASP A 406 15.17 -3.55 -23.58
N GLU A 407 14.28 -2.59 -23.68
CA GLU A 407 13.92 -1.94 -24.94
C GLU A 407 14.69 -0.63 -25.16
N ARG A 408 15.46 -0.15 -24.17
CA ARG A 408 16.23 1.10 -24.27
C ARG A 408 17.32 0.96 -25.32
N GLN A 409 17.36 1.90 -26.26
CA GLN A 409 18.42 1.96 -27.28
C GLN A 409 19.67 2.67 -26.76
N SER A 410 19.49 3.59 -25.81
CA SER A 410 20.58 4.33 -25.16
C SER A 410 20.37 4.36 -23.65
N ILE A 411 21.46 4.51 -22.92
CA ILE A 411 21.46 4.72 -21.46
C ILE A 411 22.27 5.98 -21.16
N ARG A 412 21.87 6.68 -20.11
CA ARG A 412 22.55 7.90 -19.67
C ARG A 412 23.96 7.55 -19.16
N GLY A 413 24.98 8.19 -19.68
CA GLY A 413 26.35 8.13 -19.20
C GLY A 413 26.77 9.44 -18.52
N MET A 414 27.94 9.49 -17.89
CA MET A 414 28.46 10.71 -17.24
C MET A 414 28.60 11.90 -18.22
N MET A 415 28.91 11.64 -19.49
CA MET A 415 29.13 12.65 -20.53
C MET A 415 28.04 12.66 -21.61
N GLY A 416 26.81 12.26 -21.27
CA GLY A 416 25.69 12.18 -22.20
C GLY A 416 25.21 10.75 -22.45
N ASN A 417 24.28 10.59 -23.40
CA ASN A 417 23.75 9.27 -23.73
C ASN A 417 24.77 8.43 -24.50
N ARG A 418 24.85 7.15 -24.20
CA ARG A 418 25.67 6.14 -24.87
C ARG A 418 24.79 4.97 -25.33
N PRO A 419 25.19 4.22 -26.37
CA PRO A 419 24.47 3.00 -26.78
C PRO A 419 24.29 2.04 -25.60
N ASN A 420 23.11 1.44 -25.50
CA ASN A 420 22.82 0.48 -24.46
C ASN A 420 23.36 -0.90 -24.83
N PRO A 421 24.31 -1.50 -24.09
CA PRO A 421 24.85 -2.81 -24.41
C PRO A 421 23.84 -3.94 -24.25
N THR A 422 22.73 -3.70 -23.57
CA THR A 422 21.65 -4.67 -23.34
C THR A 422 20.40 -4.40 -24.20
N ALA A 423 20.47 -3.48 -25.16
CA ALA A 423 19.37 -3.13 -26.03
C ALA A 423 18.78 -4.39 -26.73
N GLY A 424 17.46 -4.59 -26.56
CA GLY A 424 16.75 -5.72 -27.12
C GLY A 424 16.99 -7.08 -26.44
N GLN A 425 17.90 -7.17 -25.47
CA GLN A 425 18.15 -8.41 -24.75
C GLN A 425 16.95 -8.81 -23.87
N ARG A 426 16.76 -10.11 -23.70
CA ARG A 426 15.71 -10.68 -22.85
C ARG A 426 16.32 -11.63 -21.83
N ARG A 427 15.98 -11.40 -20.56
CA ARG A 427 16.21 -12.36 -19.47
C ARG A 427 14.97 -13.21 -19.26
N LYS A 428 15.16 -14.46 -18.88
CA LYS A 428 14.08 -15.42 -18.57
C LYS A 428 14.51 -16.23 -17.36
N GLU A 429 13.63 -16.26 -16.34
CA GLU A 429 13.89 -17.00 -15.12
C GLU A 429 12.73 -17.96 -14.82
N TRP A 430 13.05 -19.08 -14.21
CA TRP A 430 12.10 -19.93 -13.52
C TRP A 430 12.20 -19.64 -12.03
N LEU A 431 11.06 -19.38 -11.40
CA LEU A 431 10.99 -19.01 -10.00
C LEU A 431 10.11 -20.01 -9.26
N GLY A 432 10.62 -20.54 -8.16
CA GLY A 432 9.91 -21.45 -7.29
C GLY A 432 9.44 -20.74 -6.03
N SER A 433 8.23 -21.05 -5.56
CA SER A 433 7.76 -20.62 -4.26
C SER A 433 6.95 -21.72 -3.60
N GLY A 434 6.99 -21.78 -2.28
CA GLY A 434 6.21 -22.77 -1.54
C GLY A 434 6.26 -22.54 -0.05
N PHE A 435 5.33 -23.13 0.66
CA PHE A 435 5.31 -23.09 2.12
C PHE A 435 4.68 -24.34 2.70
N LEU A 436 5.00 -24.58 3.97
CA LEU A 436 4.34 -25.55 4.81
C LEU A 436 4.09 -24.91 6.18
N ARG A 437 2.83 -24.90 6.62
CA ARG A 437 2.41 -24.36 7.92
C ARG A 437 1.56 -25.37 8.67
N TYR A 438 1.86 -25.55 9.92
CA TYR A 438 1.07 -26.30 10.87
C TYR A 438 0.37 -25.33 11.83
N GLU A 439 -0.91 -25.57 12.09
CA GLU A 439 -1.72 -24.86 13.06
C GLU A 439 -2.41 -25.84 13.97
N GLN A 440 -2.48 -25.54 15.26
CA GLN A 440 -3.18 -26.37 16.23
C GLN A 440 -3.91 -25.51 17.26
N ASP A 441 -5.18 -25.81 17.46
CA ASP A 441 -5.98 -25.28 18.53
C ASP A 441 -5.72 -26.11 19.79
N LEU A 442 -5.03 -25.52 20.80
CA LEU A 442 -4.60 -26.18 22.02
C LEU A 442 -5.71 -26.20 23.10
N ALA A 443 -6.55 -25.19 23.08
CA ALA A 443 -7.67 -25.00 23.98
C ALA A 443 -8.63 -23.99 23.35
N ASP A 444 -9.80 -23.79 23.98
CA ASP A 444 -10.79 -22.81 23.52
C ASP A 444 -10.14 -21.44 23.29
N GLY A 445 -10.12 -21.02 22.05
CA GLY A 445 -9.57 -19.75 21.61
C GLY A 445 -8.04 -19.65 21.58
N LEU A 446 -7.29 -20.71 21.92
CA LEU A 446 -5.82 -20.69 21.89
C LEU A 446 -5.27 -21.50 20.71
N THR A 447 -4.69 -20.84 19.74
CA THR A 447 -4.07 -21.44 18.56
C THR A 447 -2.57 -21.15 18.55
N TRP A 448 -1.73 -22.16 18.30
CA TRP A 448 -0.33 -21.96 17.93
C TRP A 448 -0.08 -22.36 16.49
N TYR A 449 0.96 -21.81 15.90
CA TYR A 449 1.37 -22.15 14.53
C TYR A 449 2.88 -22.08 14.34
N ALA A 450 3.34 -22.86 13.37
CA ALA A 450 4.69 -22.75 12.82
C ALA A 450 4.64 -22.96 11.30
N GLY A 451 5.27 -22.08 10.54
CA GLY A 451 5.27 -22.12 9.08
C GLY A 451 6.65 -21.82 8.51
N LEU A 452 7.12 -22.68 7.60
CA LEU A 452 8.31 -22.44 6.80
C LEU A 452 7.87 -22.06 5.38
N GLY A 453 8.32 -20.90 4.91
CA GLY A 453 8.01 -20.43 3.56
C GLY A 453 9.27 -20.12 2.75
N HIS A 454 9.19 -20.36 1.46
CA HIS A 454 10.21 -20.02 0.47
C HIS A 454 9.57 -19.22 -0.65
N SER A 455 10.22 -18.14 -1.10
CA SER A 455 9.74 -17.31 -2.20
C SER A 455 10.90 -16.79 -3.04
N GLU A 456 10.82 -16.97 -4.35
CA GLU A 456 11.74 -16.41 -5.33
C GLU A 456 11.06 -15.29 -6.11
N ARG A 457 11.79 -14.22 -6.39
CA ARG A 457 11.28 -13.12 -7.22
C ARG A 457 12.27 -12.65 -8.27
N MET A 458 11.76 -12.33 -9.45
CA MET A 458 12.50 -11.61 -10.48
C MET A 458 12.82 -10.20 -9.96
N PRO A 459 14.03 -9.67 -10.23
CA PRO A 459 14.28 -8.24 -10.03
C PRO A 459 13.25 -7.38 -10.78
N ASP A 460 12.76 -6.34 -10.13
CA ASP A 460 11.72 -5.48 -10.68
C ASP A 460 12.26 -4.37 -11.60
N TYR A 461 11.35 -3.52 -12.10
CA TYR A 461 11.70 -2.38 -12.95
C TYR A 461 12.70 -1.46 -12.25
N TRP A 462 12.46 -1.14 -10.97
CA TRP A 462 13.27 -0.20 -10.21
C TRP A 462 14.68 -0.71 -9.96
N GLU A 463 14.85 -2.00 -9.81
CA GLU A 463 16.13 -2.64 -9.55
C GLU A 463 16.97 -2.83 -10.83
N LEU A 464 16.29 -3.03 -11.97
CA LEU A 464 16.98 -3.29 -13.26
C LEU A 464 17.23 -2.02 -14.09
N PHE A 465 16.33 -1.03 -14.01
CA PHE A 465 16.30 0.11 -14.94
C PHE A 465 16.56 1.46 -14.28
N SER A 466 16.33 1.59 -12.96
CA SER A 466 16.50 2.86 -12.23
C SER A 466 17.89 3.11 -11.66
N PRO A 467 18.80 2.15 -11.42
CA PRO A 467 20.13 2.46 -10.95
C PRO A 467 20.83 3.45 -11.86
N ASN A 468 21.26 4.56 -11.27
CA ASN A 468 21.87 5.67 -11.98
C ASN A 468 23.39 5.52 -11.91
N HIS A 469 24.04 5.22 -13.02
CA HIS A 469 25.49 5.22 -13.21
C HIS A 469 26.32 4.68 -12.06
N GLY A 470 26.64 3.41 -12.07
CA GLY A 470 27.70 2.88 -11.23
C GLY A 470 29.07 3.48 -11.64
N PRO A 471 30.11 3.34 -10.78
CA PRO A 471 31.48 3.70 -11.11
C PRO A 471 31.92 3.05 -12.42
N ALA A 472 32.98 3.57 -13.02
CA ALA A 472 33.57 2.98 -14.23
C ALA A 472 33.85 1.49 -14.00
N GLY A 473 33.38 0.62 -14.88
CA GLY A 473 33.49 -0.83 -14.74
C GLY A 473 32.39 -1.50 -13.92
N ALA A 474 31.42 -0.76 -13.37
CA ALA A 474 30.28 -1.35 -12.70
C ALA A 474 29.44 -2.24 -13.64
N VAL A 475 29.00 -3.38 -13.12
CA VAL A 475 28.14 -4.31 -13.86
C VAL A 475 26.80 -3.65 -14.15
N ASN A 476 26.29 -3.82 -15.37
CA ASN A 476 24.94 -3.36 -15.73
C ASN A 476 23.90 -4.15 -14.88
N ALA A 477 23.01 -3.42 -14.20
CA ALA A 477 22.00 -4.02 -13.33
C ALA A 477 21.11 -5.04 -14.07
N PHE A 478 20.79 -4.78 -15.34
CA PHE A 478 20.00 -5.71 -16.16
C PHE A 478 20.62 -7.10 -16.28
N THR A 479 21.94 -7.21 -16.37
CA THR A 479 22.66 -8.51 -16.48
C THR A 479 23.22 -8.98 -15.16
N GLY A 480 23.55 -8.08 -14.24
CA GLY A 480 24.30 -8.40 -13.02
C GLY A 480 23.43 -8.75 -11.81
N VAL A 481 22.23 -8.17 -11.72
CA VAL A 481 21.34 -8.41 -10.57
C VAL A 481 20.59 -9.73 -10.73
N GLN A 482 20.73 -10.63 -9.76
CA GLN A 482 20.12 -11.96 -9.75
C GLN A 482 18.74 -11.95 -9.07
N PRO A 483 17.88 -12.96 -9.34
CA PRO A 483 16.64 -13.18 -8.61
C PRO A 483 16.91 -13.37 -7.12
N GLU A 484 16.06 -12.74 -6.31
CA GLU A 484 16.12 -12.81 -4.85
C GLU A 484 15.38 -14.05 -4.35
N ARG A 485 15.94 -14.77 -3.36
CA ARG A 485 15.39 -15.98 -2.76
C ARG A 485 15.29 -15.82 -1.25
N THR A 486 14.07 -15.83 -0.73
CA THR A 486 13.79 -15.71 0.70
C THR A 486 13.31 -17.04 1.26
N THR A 487 13.95 -17.50 2.34
CA THR A 487 13.44 -18.62 3.15
C THR A 487 13.24 -18.13 4.58
N GLN A 488 12.01 -18.28 5.09
CA GLN A 488 11.60 -17.70 6.38
C GLN A 488 10.79 -18.70 7.19
N LEU A 489 11.11 -18.80 8.47
CA LEU A 489 10.30 -19.46 9.50
C LEU A 489 9.48 -18.41 10.23
N ASP A 490 8.17 -18.64 10.35
CA ASP A 490 7.23 -17.88 11.17
C ASP A 490 6.66 -18.80 12.25
N VAL A 491 6.62 -18.32 13.50
CA VAL A 491 6.01 -19.03 14.61
C VAL A 491 5.17 -18.06 15.43
N GLY A 492 4.10 -18.55 16.02
CA GLY A 492 3.29 -17.67 16.86
C GLY A 492 2.23 -18.39 17.67
N LEU A 493 1.61 -17.61 18.54
CA LEU A 493 0.53 -17.99 19.42
C LEU A 493 -0.54 -16.91 19.37
N GLN A 494 -1.79 -17.33 19.29
CA GLN A 494 -2.94 -16.44 19.27
C GLN A 494 -3.98 -16.94 20.25
N TYR A 495 -4.45 -16.04 21.11
CA TYR A 495 -5.55 -16.30 22.04
C TYR A 495 -6.72 -15.36 21.77
N LYS A 496 -7.91 -15.92 21.60
CA LYS A 496 -9.18 -15.21 21.41
C LYS A 496 -10.19 -15.66 22.47
N GLY A 497 -10.17 -14.98 23.59
CA GLY A 497 -11.17 -15.17 24.65
C GLY A 497 -12.21 -14.04 24.66
N PRO A 498 -13.27 -14.17 25.46
CA PRO A 498 -14.37 -13.22 25.48
C PRO A 498 -13.99 -11.85 26.08
N ARG A 499 -12.92 -11.77 26.87
CA ARG A 499 -12.44 -10.53 27.51
C ARG A 499 -11.00 -10.20 27.16
N VAL A 500 -10.23 -11.15 26.64
CA VAL A 500 -8.82 -11.00 26.34
C VAL A 500 -8.56 -11.53 24.96
N GLN A 501 -7.95 -10.73 24.13
CA GLN A 501 -7.36 -11.14 22.85
C GLN A 501 -5.87 -10.85 22.93
N ALA A 502 -5.04 -11.84 22.64
CA ALA A 502 -3.60 -11.69 22.69
C ALA A 502 -2.96 -12.50 21.57
N TRP A 503 -1.86 -12.00 21.06
CA TRP A 503 -1.09 -12.72 20.04
C TRP A 503 0.38 -12.34 20.11
N VAL A 504 1.22 -13.26 19.73
CA VAL A 504 2.64 -13.06 19.49
C VAL A 504 3.04 -13.82 18.23
N SER A 505 3.84 -13.17 17.40
CA SER A 505 4.40 -13.72 16.17
C SER A 505 5.88 -13.38 16.11
N ALA A 506 6.72 -14.37 15.81
CA ALA A 506 8.13 -14.17 15.59
C ALA A 506 8.53 -14.77 14.23
N TYR A 507 9.51 -14.18 13.58
CA TYR A 507 10.03 -14.68 12.32
C TYR A 507 11.55 -14.60 12.28
N ALA A 508 12.15 -15.53 11.53
CA ALA A 508 13.57 -15.50 11.20
C ALA A 508 13.76 -16.06 9.79
N GLY A 509 14.62 -15.42 9.00
CA GLY A 509 14.81 -15.82 7.60
C GLY A 509 16.19 -15.48 7.07
N GLN A 510 16.52 -16.12 5.95
CA GLN A 510 17.67 -15.85 5.12
C GLN A 510 17.19 -15.40 3.75
N ILE A 511 17.85 -14.40 3.19
CA ILE A 511 17.60 -13.90 1.86
C ILE A 511 18.91 -14.01 1.09
N GLN A 512 18.95 -14.94 0.15
CA GLN A 512 20.04 -15.05 -0.81
C GLN A 512 19.78 -14.03 -1.92
N ASP A 513 20.86 -13.42 -2.40
CA ASP A 513 20.77 -12.42 -3.47
C ASP A 513 19.85 -11.24 -3.16
N TYR A 514 19.74 -10.80 -1.89
CA TYR A 514 19.00 -9.59 -1.50
C TYR A 514 19.45 -8.40 -2.32
N ILE A 515 18.52 -7.72 -2.98
CA ILE A 515 18.84 -6.60 -3.88
C ILE A 515 18.92 -5.31 -3.06
N LEU A 516 20.10 -4.72 -3.05
CA LEU A 516 20.50 -3.56 -2.27
C LEU A 516 21.03 -2.47 -3.21
N PHE A 517 20.69 -1.21 -2.92
CA PHE A 517 21.27 -0.05 -3.59
C PHE A 517 22.44 0.49 -2.78
N THR A 518 23.56 0.77 -3.46
CA THR A 518 24.68 1.55 -2.92
C THR A 518 24.73 2.90 -3.61
N TYR A 519 24.97 3.94 -2.83
CA TYR A 519 25.05 5.31 -3.29
C TYR A 519 26.46 5.83 -3.18
N HIS A 520 26.94 6.53 -4.21
CA HIS A 520 28.27 7.12 -4.29
C HIS A 520 28.15 8.56 -4.78
N GLY A 521 28.83 9.49 -4.11
CA GLY A 521 28.77 10.92 -4.43
C GLY A 521 27.49 11.60 -3.94
N SER A 522 27.39 12.89 -4.14
CA SER A 522 26.24 13.72 -3.76
C SER A 522 25.81 14.63 -4.90
N GLY A 523 24.58 15.12 -4.87
CA GLY A 523 24.03 16.02 -5.85
C GLY A 523 23.98 15.39 -7.26
N MET A 524 24.35 16.16 -8.29
CA MET A 524 24.35 15.73 -9.69
C MET A 524 25.29 14.59 -10.04
N MET A 525 26.33 14.40 -9.25
CA MET A 525 27.31 13.31 -9.37
C MET A 525 26.91 12.09 -8.58
N GLY A 526 25.76 12.13 -7.91
CA GLY A 526 25.22 11.00 -7.17
C GLY A 526 24.95 9.81 -8.10
N MET A 527 25.60 8.70 -7.81
CA MET A 527 25.45 7.44 -8.53
C MET A 527 24.81 6.42 -7.61
N SER A 528 23.90 5.62 -8.16
CA SER A 528 23.36 4.46 -7.46
C SER A 528 23.62 3.19 -8.24
N GLN A 529 23.87 2.10 -7.53
CA GLN A 529 24.07 0.78 -8.11
C GLN A 529 23.25 -0.26 -7.35
N ALA A 530 22.40 -0.99 -8.06
CA ALA A 530 21.76 -2.17 -7.50
C ALA A 530 22.73 -3.36 -7.55
N ARG A 531 22.82 -4.13 -6.48
CA ARG A 531 23.63 -5.33 -6.38
C ARG A 531 23.01 -6.34 -5.44
N ASN A 532 23.38 -7.60 -5.58
CA ASN A 532 22.99 -8.66 -4.66
C ASN A 532 23.94 -8.74 -3.46
N VAL A 533 23.38 -9.06 -2.31
CA VAL A 533 24.10 -9.42 -1.08
C VAL A 533 23.32 -10.53 -0.37
N ASP A 534 23.98 -11.34 0.42
CA ASP A 534 23.30 -12.26 1.32
C ASP A 534 22.85 -11.54 2.60
N ALA A 535 21.60 -11.74 3.00
CA ALA A 535 21.02 -11.09 4.15
C ALA A 535 20.36 -12.07 5.12
N ARG A 536 20.21 -11.64 6.37
CA ARG A 536 19.37 -12.27 7.39
C ARG A 536 18.36 -11.27 7.91
N ILE A 537 17.17 -11.75 8.17
CA ILE A 537 16.10 -10.97 8.78
C ILE A 537 15.53 -11.72 9.97
N ALA A 538 15.12 -10.99 11.00
CA ALA A 538 14.40 -11.54 12.14
C ALA A 538 13.52 -10.44 12.76
N GLY A 539 12.55 -10.83 13.54
CA GLY A 539 11.72 -9.88 14.27
C GLY A 539 10.61 -10.55 15.04
N ALA A 540 9.89 -9.73 15.76
CA ALA A 540 8.73 -10.15 16.52
C ALA A 540 7.67 -9.05 16.57
N GLU A 541 6.43 -9.48 16.61
CA GLU A 541 5.25 -8.64 16.78
C GLU A 541 4.36 -9.24 17.87
N ALA A 542 3.74 -8.39 18.67
CA ALA A 542 2.81 -8.84 19.71
C ALA A 542 1.67 -7.85 19.85
N GLY A 543 0.53 -8.33 20.32
CA GLY A 543 -0.62 -7.50 20.65
C GLY A 543 -1.42 -8.12 21.80
N LEU A 544 -2.03 -7.24 22.58
CA LEU A 544 -2.94 -7.56 23.66
C LEU A 544 -4.09 -6.58 23.64
N GLU A 545 -5.31 -7.07 23.73
CA GLU A 545 -6.51 -6.28 24.03
C GLU A 545 -7.26 -6.92 25.19
N VAL A 546 -7.65 -6.10 26.17
CA VAL A 546 -8.38 -6.52 27.36
C VAL A 546 -9.65 -5.69 27.48
N SER A 547 -10.80 -6.36 27.46
CA SER A 547 -12.11 -5.76 27.78
C SER A 547 -12.32 -5.78 29.28
N LEU A 548 -12.38 -4.60 29.89
CA LEU A 548 -12.61 -4.41 31.32
C LEU A 548 -14.10 -4.16 31.62
N ALA A 549 -14.45 -4.22 32.88
CA ALA A 549 -15.77 -3.76 33.35
C ALA A 549 -16.00 -2.28 33.01
N GLY A 550 -17.27 -1.85 32.83
CA GLY A 550 -17.60 -0.46 32.54
C GLY A 550 -17.27 -0.02 31.11
N GLN A 551 -17.25 -0.95 30.16
CA GLN A 551 -17.11 -0.65 28.73
C GLN A 551 -15.71 -0.11 28.30
N TRP A 552 -14.69 -0.38 29.11
CA TRP A 552 -13.30 -0.04 28.77
C TRP A 552 -12.60 -1.17 28.04
N LYS A 553 -11.84 -0.81 27.00
CA LYS A 553 -10.90 -1.67 26.29
C LYS A 553 -9.50 -1.08 26.38
N LEU A 554 -8.56 -1.86 26.89
CA LEU A 554 -7.14 -1.49 26.89
C LEU A 554 -6.42 -2.31 25.83
N GLY A 555 -5.67 -1.66 24.97
CA GLY A 555 -4.92 -2.28 23.89
C GLY A 555 -3.43 -1.96 23.97
N GLY A 556 -2.62 -2.89 23.51
CA GLY A 556 -1.19 -2.67 23.34
C GLY A 556 -0.63 -3.48 22.20
N THR A 557 0.30 -2.92 21.41
CA THR A 557 1.05 -3.63 20.37
C THR A 557 2.51 -3.29 20.41
N LEU A 558 3.36 -4.26 20.05
CA LEU A 558 4.80 -4.11 19.87
C LEU A 558 5.17 -4.66 18.50
N ALA A 559 6.12 -4.01 17.82
CA ALA A 559 6.68 -4.49 16.57
C ALA A 559 8.18 -4.18 16.50
N TYR A 560 8.98 -5.19 16.20
CA TYR A 560 10.43 -5.07 16.03
C TYR A 560 10.89 -5.82 14.79
N ALA A 561 11.75 -5.19 14.00
CA ALA A 561 12.39 -5.78 12.83
C ALA A 561 13.90 -5.61 12.90
N TRP A 562 14.62 -6.66 12.56
CA TRP A 562 16.07 -6.71 12.51
C TRP A 562 16.52 -7.23 11.15
N GLY A 563 17.56 -6.62 10.58
CA GLY A 563 18.19 -7.06 9.35
C GLY A 563 19.72 -6.93 9.42
N GLY A 564 20.42 -7.86 8.78
CA GLY A 564 21.88 -7.87 8.67
C GLY A 564 22.34 -8.32 7.28
N ASN A 565 23.24 -7.57 6.69
CA ASN A 565 24.00 -7.91 5.49
C ASN A 565 25.15 -8.82 5.90
N ARG A 566 25.14 -10.07 5.43
CA ARG A 566 26.13 -11.09 5.80
C ARG A 566 27.49 -10.86 5.13
N ASP A 567 27.47 -10.40 3.88
CA ASP A 567 28.69 -10.23 3.08
C ASP A 567 29.55 -9.10 3.62
N GLN A 568 28.93 -8.07 4.18
CA GLN A 568 29.61 -6.90 4.73
C GLN A 568 29.63 -6.87 6.26
N GLN A 569 28.99 -7.83 6.93
CA GLN A 569 28.85 -7.92 8.38
C GLN A 569 28.35 -6.62 9.04
N ARG A 570 27.36 -5.98 8.40
CA ARG A 570 26.76 -4.71 8.85
C ARG A 570 25.24 -4.78 8.85
N PRO A 571 24.51 -3.85 9.49
CA PRO A 571 23.07 -3.79 9.39
C PRO A 571 22.57 -3.69 7.95
N LEU A 572 21.37 -4.19 7.66
CA LEU A 572 20.63 -3.75 6.48
C LEU A 572 20.19 -2.29 6.66
N PRO A 573 20.18 -1.48 5.59
CA PRO A 573 19.73 -0.09 5.66
C PRO A 573 18.24 0.00 5.92
N GLN A 574 17.80 1.13 6.47
CA GLN A 574 16.41 1.52 6.60
C GLN A 574 15.54 0.48 7.34
N MET A 575 16.08 -0.19 8.34
CA MET A 575 15.32 -1.07 9.23
C MET A 575 14.53 -0.22 10.23
N PRO A 576 13.19 -0.41 10.34
CA PRO A 576 12.39 0.35 11.29
C PRO A 576 12.81 0.06 12.75
N PRO A 577 12.79 1.07 13.63
CA PRO A 577 13.05 0.88 15.06
C PRO A 577 11.91 0.11 15.75
N LEU A 578 12.11 -0.30 17.00
CA LEU A 578 11.04 -0.85 17.83
C LEU A 578 9.95 0.19 18.05
N GLU A 579 8.72 -0.20 17.78
CA GLU A 579 7.52 0.59 17.99
C GLU A 579 6.59 -0.08 19.01
N ALA A 580 6.07 0.72 19.94
CA ALA A 580 5.02 0.35 20.88
C ALA A 580 3.82 1.29 20.71
N ARG A 581 2.61 0.72 20.77
CA ARG A 581 1.34 1.47 20.86
C ARG A 581 0.58 1.00 22.09
N LEU A 582 0.05 1.93 22.86
CA LEU A 582 -0.83 1.67 23.97
C LEU A 582 -2.10 2.49 23.78
N SER A 583 -3.25 1.84 23.88
CA SER A 583 -4.56 2.49 23.72
C SER A 583 -5.48 2.21 24.90
N ALA A 584 -6.30 3.17 25.21
CA ALA A 584 -7.40 3.04 26.15
C ALA A 584 -8.66 3.60 25.48
N ASN A 585 -9.67 2.76 25.31
CA ASN A 585 -10.91 3.12 24.64
C ASN A 585 -12.07 2.85 25.60
N TRP A 586 -12.99 3.79 25.70
CA TRP A 586 -14.24 3.65 26.40
C TRP A 586 -15.39 3.69 25.39
N GLU A 587 -16.34 2.79 25.51
CA GLU A 587 -17.45 2.64 24.58
C GLU A 587 -18.79 2.60 25.33
N GLY A 588 -19.51 3.73 25.32
CA GLY A 588 -20.86 3.83 25.86
C GLY A 588 -21.92 3.58 24.78
N GLN A 589 -23.20 3.76 25.14
CA GLN A 589 -24.30 3.53 24.20
C GLN A 589 -24.27 4.43 22.96
N ARG A 590 -23.95 5.71 23.12
CA ARG A 590 -23.88 6.71 22.04
C ARG A 590 -22.55 7.41 21.95
N TRP A 591 -21.78 7.47 23.02
CA TRP A 591 -20.47 8.10 23.08
C TRP A 591 -19.38 7.05 23.12
N SER A 592 -18.29 7.33 22.44
CA SER A 592 -17.02 6.65 22.68
C SER A 592 -15.91 7.68 22.83
N ALA A 593 -14.86 7.31 23.55
CA ALA A 593 -13.66 8.11 23.72
C ALA A 593 -12.44 7.21 23.72
N GLY A 594 -11.33 7.68 23.15
CA GLY A 594 -10.10 6.91 23.06
C GLY A 594 -8.87 7.77 23.25
N ALA A 595 -7.82 7.12 23.74
CA ALA A 595 -6.48 7.67 23.84
C ALA A 595 -5.47 6.70 23.26
N LEU A 596 -4.46 7.21 22.57
CA LEU A 596 -3.36 6.46 21.99
C LEU A 596 -2.01 7.09 22.35
N LEU A 597 -1.15 6.31 22.98
CA LEU A 597 0.28 6.59 23.12
C LEU A 597 1.05 5.75 22.11
N ARG A 598 1.84 6.39 21.25
CA ARG A 598 2.77 5.76 20.34
C ARG A 598 4.19 6.12 20.76
N ALA A 599 5.03 5.12 21.00
CA ALA A 599 6.43 5.29 21.36
C ALA A 599 7.32 4.50 20.38
N VAL A 600 8.35 5.17 19.89
CA VAL A 600 9.33 4.61 18.95
C VAL A 600 10.72 4.83 19.53
N THR A 601 11.53 3.78 19.56
CA THR A 601 12.89 3.87 20.07
C THR A 601 13.81 4.58 19.08
N HIS A 602 14.98 5.02 19.56
CA HIS A 602 16.04 5.43 18.66
C HIS A 602 16.53 4.25 17.81
N GLN A 603 17.05 4.56 16.61
CA GLN A 603 17.69 3.59 15.72
C GLN A 603 19.13 3.95 15.46
N HIS A 604 20.06 3.04 15.80
CA HIS A 604 21.50 3.18 15.52
C HIS A 604 22.05 2.03 14.68
N ARG A 605 21.23 1.07 14.35
CA ARG A 605 21.63 0.02 13.42
C ARG A 605 21.38 0.53 11.99
N VAL A 606 22.37 1.19 11.43
CA VAL A 606 22.28 1.93 10.17
C VAL A 606 23.35 1.48 9.17
N ALA A 607 23.10 1.76 7.91
CA ALA A 607 24.00 1.46 6.81
C ALA A 607 24.06 2.64 5.82
N GLU A 608 24.63 3.75 6.27
CA GLU A 608 24.78 4.97 5.46
C GLU A 608 25.38 4.68 4.09
N GLY A 609 24.89 5.38 3.06
CA GLY A 609 25.26 5.16 1.68
C GLY A 609 24.66 3.88 1.05
N GLN A 610 23.78 3.18 1.76
CA GLN A 610 23.02 2.05 1.26
C GLN A 610 21.52 2.28 1.45
N GLY A 611 20.69 1.59 0.67
CA GLY A 611 19.24 1.76 0.73
C GLY A 611 18.52 1.02 -0.38
N ASN A 612 17.53 1.68 -0.93
CA ASN A 612 16.71 1.20 -2.05
C ASN A 612 16.53 2.33 -3.07
N VAL A 613 15.71 2.13 -4.09
CA VAL A 613 15.48 3.13 -5.16
C VAL A 613 14.85 4.43 -4.64
N VAL A 614 14.11 4.38 -3.53
CA VAL A 614 13.41 5.55 -2.97
C VAL A 614 14.36 6.42 -2.15
N ALA A 615 15.15 5.79 -1.29
CA ALA A 615 15.96 6.47 -0.29
C ALA A 615 17.20 5.67 0.10
N GLN A 616 18.21 6.39 0.57
CA GLN A 616 19.35 5.83 1.31
C GLN A 616 19.14 5.98 2.81
N ASP A 617 19.87 5.18 3.58
CA ASP A 617 19.95 5.33 5.03
C ASP A 617 20.69 6.63 5.37
N LEU A 618 20.06 7.48 6.17
CA LEU A 618 20.56 8.80 6.56
C LEU A 618 21.29 8.78 7.91
N GLY A 619 21.67 7.61 8.39
CA GLY A 619 22.30 7.47 9.70
C GLY A 619 21.30 7.34 10.85
N PRO A 620 21.77 7.42 12.11
CA PRO A 620 20.92 7.24 13.30
C PRO A 620 19.74 8.19 13.37
N SER A 621 18.67 7.76 14.04
CA SER A 621 17.50 8.60 14.32
C SER A 621 17.13 8.58 15.80
N ALA A 622 16.66 9.71 16.32
CA ALA A 622 16.17 9.82 17.68
C ALA A 622 14.84 9.05 17.86
N GLY A 623 14.62 8.55 19.07
CA GLY A 623 13.30 8.05 19.48
C GLY A 623 12.33 9.19 19.78
N PHE A 624 11.04 8.87 19.73
CA PHE A 624 9.99 9.82 20.05
C PHE A 624 8.77 9.13 20.68
N ALA A 625 7.90 9.95 21.27
CA ALA A 625 6.57 9.54 21.69
C ALA A 625 5.55 10.60 21.29
N THR A 626 4.38 10.16 20.84
CA THR A 626 3.23 11.00 20.51
C THR A 626 2.01 10.51 21.25
N PHE A 627 1.14 11.44 21.60
CA PHE A 627 -0.12 11.15 22.27
C PHE A 627 -1.29 11.71 21.45
N ALA A 628 -2.36 10.92 21.33
CA ALA A 628 -3.53 11.27 20.54
C ALA A 628 -4.80 10.99 21.35
N LEU A 629 -5.84 11.79 21.12
CA LEU A 629 -7.16 11.63 21.73
C LEU A 629 -8.23 11.65 20.65
N ASN A 630 -9.30 10.88 20.87
CA ASN A 630 -10.47 10.89 20.02
C ASN A 630 -11.76 10.77 20.83
N ALA A 631 -12.87 11.21 20.24
CA ALA A 631 -14.21 10.95 20.72
C ALA A 631 -15.16 10.76 19.54
N ALA A 632 -16.21 9.97 19.72
CA ALA A 632 -17.25 9.83 18.71
C ALA A 632 -18.63 9.86 19.37
N TYR A 633 -19.62 10.32 18.59
CA TYR A 633 -21.02 10.35 18.97
C TYR A 633 -21.87 9.69 17.88
N ARG A 634 -22.65 8.68 18.26
CA ARG A 634 -23.59 7.98 17.41
C ARG A 634 -24.98 8.63 17.52
N PHE A 635 -25.39 9.36 16.48
CA PHE A 635 -26.73 9.97 16.41
C PHE A 635 -27.80 8.89 16.21
N SER A 636 -27.52 7.93 15.32
CA SER A 636 -28.36 6.78 15.00
C SER A 636 -27.47 5.57 14.66
N SER A 637 -28.05 4.43 14.33
CA SER A 637 -27.33 3.28 13.78
C SER A 637 -26.61 3.59 12.45
N GLN A 638 -27.07 4.63 11.75
CA GLN A 638 -26.61 5.01 10.42
C GLN A 638 -25.68 6.22 10.41
N LEU A 639 -25.69 7.08 11.44
CA LEU A 639 -24.97 8.37 11.44
C LEU A 639 -24.09 8.51 12.68
N GLN A 640 -22.80 8.71 12.43
CA GLN A 640 -21.78 8.91 13.46
C GLN A 640 -20.92 10.13 13.15
N LEU A 641 -20.59 10.90 14.18
CA LEU A 641 -19.57 11.94 14.16
C LEU A 641 -18.40 11.49 15.04
N SER A 642 -17.20 11.59 14.53
CA SER A 642 -15.95 11.39 15.29
C SER A 642 -15.05 12.62 15.17
N ALA A 643 -14.29 12.91 16.21
CA ALA A 643 -13.31 13.99 16.20
C ALA A 643 -12.10 13.60 17.04
N GLY A 644 -10.95 14.19 16.75
CA GLY A 644 -9.75 13.87 17.51
C GLY A 644 -8.62 14.86 17.28
N VAL A 645 -7.56 14.62 18.03
CA VAL A 645 -6.29 15.33 17.94
C VAL A 645 -5.15 14.32 17.92
N ASP A 646 -4.32 14.38 16.88
CA ASP A 646 -3.09 13.62 16.77
C ASP A 646 -1.92 14.51 17.19
N ASN A 647 -0.86 13.90 17.77
CA ASN A 647 0.30 14.60 18.31
C ASN A 647 -0.11 15.76 19.23
N LEU A 648 -0.89 15.47 20.27
CA LEU A 648 -1.51 16.46 21.16
C LEU A 648 -0.50 17.47 21.73
N PHE A 649 0.72 17.02 22.05
CA PHE A 649 1.77 17.84 22.65
C PHE A 649 2.65 18.58 21.64
N ASP A 650 2.28 18.54 20.36
CA ASP A 650 3.00 19.22 19.26
C ASP A 650 4.48 18.84 19.17
N ARG A 651 4.78 17.57 19.41
CA ARG A 651 6.15 17.05 19.36
C ARG A 651 6.71 17.14 17.95
N ALA A 652 7.86 17.77 17.79
CA ALA A 652 8.65 17.68 16.57
C ALA A 652 9.39 16.33 16.55
N TYR A 653 9.17 15.54 15.49
CA TYR A 653 9.80 14.23 15.30
C TYR A 653 9.83 13.83 13.83
N SER A 654 10.77 12.95 13.50
CA SER A 654 10.83 12.30 12.19
C SER A 654 10.80 10.78 12.34
N GLU A 655 10.18 10.10 11.41
CA GLU A 655 10.31 8.65 11.29
C GLU A 655 11.71 8.28 10.76
N HIS A 656 12.24 7.13 11.19
CA HIS A 656 13.55 6.68 10.72
C HIS A 656 13.65 6.55 9.20
N LEU A 657 12.54 6.18 8.54
CA LEU A 657 12.46 5.93 7.10
C LEU A 657 12.12 7.18 6.27
N ASN A 658 11.90 8.34 6.88
CA ASN A 658 11.62 9.55 6.12
C ASN A 658 12.81 9.99 5.28
N LEU A 659 12.54 10.54 4.09
CA LEU A 659 13.57 11.13 3.25
C LEU A 659 14.16 12.38 3.89
N ALA A 660 15.37 12.73 3.45
CA ALA A 660 15.92 14.04 3.70
C ALA A 660 15.12 15.12 2.96
N GLY A 661 14.97 16.29 3.58
CA GLY A 661 14.41 17.45 2.92
C GLY A 661 15.30 17.94 1.77
N SER A 662 14.68 18.44 0.68
CA SER A 662 15.40 18.97 -0.47
C SER A 662 15.89 20.41 -0.19
N ALA A 663 17.14 20.71 -0.55
CA ALA A 663 17.68 22.06 -0.48
C ALA A 663 16.89 23.07 -1.34
N ASP A 664 16.15 22.61 -2.36
CA ASP A 664 15.25 23.46 -3.16
C ASP A 664 14.11 24.08 -2.32
N PHE A 665 13.82 23.54 -1.15
CA PHE A 665 12.87 24.08 -0.18
C PHE A 665 13.51 24.72 1.05
N GLY A 666 14.84 24.93 1.02
CA GLY A 666 15.55 25.56 2.14
C GLY A 666 15.96 24.59 3.25
N PHE A 667 15.82 23.28 3.06
CA PHE A 667 16.40 22.31 3.98
C PHE A 667 17.94 22.35 3.93
N PRO A 668 18.63 21.98 5.02
CA PRO A 668 20.08 21.94 5.06
C PRO A 668 20.69 21.09 3.94
N ALA A 669 21.89 21.49 3.48
CA ALA A 669 22.64 20.69 2.53
C ALA A 669 23.14 19.38 3.15
N ASP A 670 23.37 19.35 4.46
CA ASP A 670 23.56 18.14 5.24
C ASP A 670 22.21 17.45 5.41
N PRO A 671 22.06 16.19 4.99
CA PRO A 671 20.75 15.57 4.88
C PRO A 671 20.04 15.41 6.23
N GLU A 672 18.96 16.15 6.42
CA GLU A 672 18.06 16.00 7.57
C GLU A 672 16.74 15.39 7.15
N ARG A 673 16.24 14.40 7.94
CA ARG A 673 14.91 13.79 7.69
C ARG A 673 13.81 14.83 7.83
N ILE A 674 12.84 14.79 6.92
CA ILE A 674 11.62 15.62 7.09
C ILE A 674 10.88 15.19 8.35
N ASN A 675 10.43 16.19 9.12
CA ASN A 675 9.59 15.94 10.29
C ASN A 675 8.18 15.53 9.88
N GLU A 676 7.52 14.79 10.77
CA GLU A 676 6.10 14.46 10.68
C GLU A 676 5.22 15.68 11.07
N PRO A 677 3.92 15.66 10.73
CA PRO A 677 3.01 16.73 11.13
C PRO A 677 3.03 17.00 12.64
N GLY A 678 3.03 18.27 13.01
CA GLY A 678 2.76 18.73 14.37
C GLY A 678 1.32 18.38 14.80
N ARG A 679 0.83 19.02 15.87
CA ARG A 679 -0.53 18.79 16.36
C ARG A 679 -1.56 18.98 15.25
N SER A 680 -2.38 17.94 15.04
CA SER A 680 -3.38 17.90 13.96
C SER A 680 -4.76 17.59 14.51
N LEU A 681 -5.70 18.51 14.31
CA LEU A 681 -7.11 18.34 14.64
C LEU A 681 -7.85 17.78 13.45
N TRP A 682 -8.84 16.93 13.70
CA TRP A 682 -9.69 16.37 12.67
C TRP A 682 -11.11 16.10 13.18
N MET A 683 -12.06 16.09 12.26
CA MET A 683 -13.45 15.72 12.48
C MET A 683 -13.94 14.90 11.25
N LYS A 684 -14.65 13.81 11.51
CA LYS A 684 -15.16 12.91 10.47
C LYS A 684 -16.63 12.55 10.73
N VAL A 685 -17.45 12.66 9.71
CA VAL A 685 -18.83 12.15 9.67
C VAL A 685 -18.84 10.89 8.85
N ASN A 686 -19.49 9.84 9.35
CA ASN A 686 -19.78 8.60 8.61
C ASN A 686 -21.30 8.41 8.55
N TYR A 687 -21.79 8.04 7.37
CA TYR A 687 -23.19 7.70 7.14
C TYR A 687 -23.25 6.38 6.39
N ARG A 688 -24.15 5.48 6.83
CA ARG A 688 -24.39 4.17 6.23
C ARG A 688 -25.91 3.92 6.13
N TYR A 689 -26.36 3.58 4.91
CA TYR A 689 -27.76 3.32 4.61
C TYR A 689 -27.94 1.95 3.95
#